data_ae354935c70963b1cb5ca0697f2cbce8
#
_entry.id   ae354935c70963b1cb5ca0697f2cbce8
#
_cell.length_a   1.000
_cell.length_b   1.000
_cell.length_c   1.000
_cell.angle_alpha   90.00
_cell.angle_beta   90.00
_cell.angle_gamma   90.00
#
_symmetry.space_group_name_H-M   'P 1'
#
loop_
_entity.id
_entity.type
_entity.pdbx_description
1 polymer ?
#
loop_
_entity_poly.entity_id
_entity_poly.type
_entity_poly.pdbx_seq_one_letter_code
_entity_poly.pdbx_strand_id
1 'polypeptide(L)'
;MQSTDKRPLSWLLQQFQLKPGKPAIFSGLRSLFILGVPIGIGIITGHPSESAIATMAAWFVGMVNVDGAYRQRATAAIAATIGVTLMFLIASLVSNHFWLAIPTTFLVIFIAGLASIYGNVAASVSLVTSIMFVISLAKFASFSNWSTLIQHCVLCLAGGTWTSVLLLGLWVVRPDVPAMQIVANCYLSLSRFVSLASQRGLNPNERQEWTQRFLQAQDTVIQDLTSARSVWTTIWTRQRGANLRGNNLLVLIEDVNQIVNSVVALSELLAIASEHQLFYRLEKEIQQVIEELAIALQMLSEAIAKGKNSVHLEDLDRTVEALEHQWKVLRAQIFNQTINVQIDEYPDVVNIRKITASLTKLAQQIHIDADVVTDLIQGKQRSTAQRDISPPAQSERAAIIEPLRNNFTFESVLFRHALRLAIITTFAELLASVLPLPRGYWITLTALVALKPNFGGTSETTVQRVIGTVLGGIIGITLVLLLKNPLAMSTTGYTYAICFLSLVFVAMSVRSLSYSIFIILLTPAIILLLNVISAGGWEVGVLRIFDSFLGGVLALLGSYLLFPHWEREKLPTQLEKTIRANLTYFQQVIANYLHQQNASTDSMNMLRHQAALENANANAAAQRLFSEPRHVQGEIEPVMTLIIYIRGFFSSVTTLAEHKREFSGEYQFSELKLLTDTIIQILEDLADALGRGQLPQPLPALDSYLEAIHNQIEQLHTARLSEIAKNSDTLTSTLKAVREQTPLSTELDRIVNEIKVMHCVIARLQE
;
A
#
# COMPACT_ATOMS: atom_id res chain seq x y z
N MET A 1 7.20 -16.94 -31.84
CA MET A 1 7.84 -18.04 -31.09
C MET A 1 9.32 -17.72 -30.85
N GLN A 2 9.65 -16.74 -29.98
CA GLN A 2 11.03 -16.48 -29.50
C GLN A 2 10.98 -15.35 -28.45
N SER A 3 10.48 -15.62 -27.23
CA SER A 3 10.68 -14.73 -26.06
C SER A 3 10.43 -15.41 -24.70
N THR A 4 10.50 -16.74 -24.62
CA THR A 4 10.08 -17.51 -23.42
C THR A 4 11.17 -17.73 -22.37
N ASP A 5 12.43 -17.31 -22.61
CA ASP A 5 13.58 -17.71 -21.76
C ASP A 5 14.15 -16.61 -20.84
N LYS A 6 13.66 -15.37 -20.92
CA LYS A 6 14.18 -14.26 -20.07
C LYS A 6 13.38 -14.00 -18.78
N ARG A 7 12.21 -14.64 -18.61
CA ARG A 7 11.27 -14.36 -17.50
C ARG A 7 11.73 -14.78 -16.10
N PRO A 8 12.39 -15.94 -15.86
CA PRO A 8 12.80 -16.30 -14.51
C PRO A 8 13.90 -15.39 -13.96
N LEU A 9 14.83 -14.93 -14.81
CA LEU A 9 15.89 -14.03 -14.39
C LEU A 9 15.40 -12.62 -14.11
N SER A 10 14.45 -12.11 -14.90
CA SER A 10 13.85 -10.80 -14.67
C SER A 10 13.02 -10.76 -13.38
N TRP A 11 12.27 -11.81 -13.07
CA TRP A 11 11.54 -11.93 -11.80
C TRP A 11 12.48 -11.99 -10.60
N LEU A 12 13.58 -12.73 -10.68
CA LEU A 12 14.61 -12.76 -9.64
C LEU A 12 15.26 -11.39 -9.44
N LEU A 13 15.58 -10.66 -10.51
CA LEU A 13 16.15 -9.32 -10.42
C LEU A 13 15.17 -8.30 -9.81
N GLN A 14 13.87 -8.43 -10.08
CA GLN A 14 12.84 -7.60 -9.45
C GLN A 14 12.81 -7.74 -7.93
N GLN A 15 13.15 -8.92 -7.37
CA GLN A 15 13.21 -9.13 -5.91
C GLN A 15 14.31 -8.30 -5.21
N PHE A 16 15.27 -7.76 -5.96
CA PHE A 16 16.36 -6.93 -5.46
C PHE A 16 16.16 -5.43 -5.76
N GLN A 17 15.07 -5.06 -6.44
CA GLN A 17 14.80 -3.66 -6.72
C GLN A 17 14.56 -2.88 -5.43
N LEU A 18 15.18 -1.70 -5.35
CA LEU A 18 14.95 -0.75 -4.26
C LEU A 18 13.59 -0.08 -4.46
N LYS A 19 12.75 -0.14 -3.45
CA LYS A 19 11.54 0.69 -3.43
C LYS A 19 11.97 2.16 -3.43
N PRO A 20 11.26 3.03 -4.16
CA PRO A 20 11.56 4.45 -4.15
C PRO A 20 11.39 5.01 -2.73
N GLY A 21 12.43 5.67 -2.21
CA GLY A 21 12.43 6.22 -0.86
C GLY A 21 13.83 6.57 -0.38
N LYS A 22 13.94 7.24 0.76
CA LYS A 22 15.22 7.53 1.42
C LYS A 22 15.52 6.47 2.49
N PRO A 23 16.80 6.10 2.70
CA PRO A 23 17.18 5.19 3.78
C PRO A 23 16.74 5.73 5.15
N ALA A 24 16.22 4.85 5.99
CA ALA A 24 15.75 5.21 7.33
C ALA A 24 16.93 5.27 8.33
N ILE A 25 17.84 6.24 8.17
CA ILE A 25 19.08 6.39 8.97
C ILE A 25 18.79 6.43 10.47
N PHE A 26 17.70 7.09 10.89
CA PHE A 26 17.29 7.11 12.30
C PHE A 26 16.94 5.73 12.85
N SER A 27 16.39 4.83 12.01
CA SER A 27 16.11 3.45 12.39
C SER A 27 17.41 2.67 12.63
N GLY A 28 18.40 2.88 11.76
CA GLY A 28 19.75 2.33 11.94
C GLY A 28 20.43 2.84 13.21
N LEU A 29 20.44 4.16 13.43
CA LEU A 29 21.04 4.77 14.62
C LEU A 29 20.37 4.29 15.93
N ARG A 30 19.05 4.22 15.95
CA ARG A 30 18.28 3.67 17.07
C ARG A 30 18.69 2.23 17.37
N SER A 31 18.83 1.40 16.34
CA SER A 31 19.22 0.00 16.50
C SER A 31 20.65 -0.16 17.05
N LEU A 32 21.55 0.78 16.69
CA LEU A 32 22.88 0.88 17.30
C LEU A 32 22.81 1.05 18.83
N PHE A 33 21.97 1.97 19.32
CA PHE A 33 21.82 2.20 20.77
C PHE A 33 21.11 1.04 21.46
N ILE A 34 20.09 0.46 20.80
CA ILE A 34 19.36 -0.71 21.34
C ILE A 34 20.32 -1.87 21.62
N LEU A 35 21.24 -2.16 20.69
CA LEU A 35 22.17 -3.28 20.80
C LEU A 35 23.50 -2.91 21.46
N GLY A 36 24.03 -1.75 21.14
CA GLY A 36 25.36 -1.33 21.58
C GLY A 36 25.47 -1.15 23.10
N VAL A 37 24.41 -0.63 23.75
CA VAL A 37 24.44 -0.42 25.21
C VAL A 37 24.48 -1.74 25.97
N PRO A 38 23.58 -2.73 25.75
CA PRO A 38 23.68 -4.02 26.46
C PRO A 38 24.99 -4.76 26.13
N ILE A 39 25.48 -4.75 24.89
CA ILE A 39 26.76 -5.37 24.52
C ILE A 39 27.91 -4.67 25.26
N GLY A 40 27.92 -3.34 25.27
CA GLY A 40 28.95 -2.56 25.95
C GLY A 40 28.99 -2.85 27.48
N ILE A 41 27.84 -2.92 28.12
CA ILE A 41 27.73 -3.31 29.53
C ILE A 41 28.33 -4.70 29.76
N GLY A 42 27.98 -5.69 28.88
CA GLY A 42 28.51 -7.05 29.01
C GLY A 42 30.02 -7.12 28.86
N ILE A 43 30.61 -6.33 28.02
CA ILE A 43 32.06 -6.24 27.79
C ILE A 43 32.73 -5.60 29.04
N ILE A 44 32.18 -4.48 29.53
CA ILE A 44 32.76 -3.75 30.69
C ILE A 44 32.65 -4.58 32.00
N THR A 45 31.54 -5.28 32.18
CA THR A 45 31.32 -6.10 33.39
C THR A 45 31.99 -7.47 33.33
N GLY A 46 32.52 -7.88 32.18
CA GLY A 46 33.13 -9.19 31.98
C GLY A 46 32.13 -10.37 31.89
N HIS A 47 30.83 -10.07 31.71
CA HIS A 47 29.73 -11.06 31.59
C HIS A 47 29.05 -11.04 30.20
N PRO A 48 29.77 -11.37 29.09
CA PRO A 48 29.24 -11.27 27.75
C PRO A 48 28.08 -12.26 27.48
N SER A 49 28.10 -13.45 28.11
CA SER A 49 27.02 -14.45 27.95
C SER A 49 25.68 -14.00 28.54
N GLU A 50 25.69 -13.32 29.68
CA GLU A 50 24.50 -12.78 30.32
C GLU A 50 23.95 -11.58 29.55
N SER A 51 24.84 -10.70 29.11
CA SER A 51 24.47 -9.54 28.28
C SER A 51 23.89 -9.94 26.94
N ALA A 52 24.27 -11.10 26.39
CA ALA A 52 23.70 -11.62 25.14
C ALA A 52 22.19 -11.87 25.26
N ILE A 53 21.70 -12.33 26.42
CA ILE A 53 20.27 -12.54 26.69
C ILE A 53 19.51 -11.19 26.64
N ALA A 54 20.03 -10.19 27.36
CA ALA A 54 19.45 -8.86 27.38
C ALA A 54 19.49 -8.20 25.94
N THR A 55 20.59 -8.39 25.22
CA THR A 55 20.76 -7.90 23.86
C THR A 55 19.75 -8.53 22.90
N MET A 56 19.52 -9.84 23.01
CA MET A 56 18.52 -10.53 22.17
C MET A 56 17.10 -10.06 22.47
N ALA A 57 16.73 -9.93 23.73
CA ALA A 57 15.44 -9.39 24.11
C ALA A 57 15.26 -7.95 23.59
N ALA A 58 16.28 -7.10 23.74
CA ALA A 58 16.31 -5.75 23.20
C ALA A 58 16.14 -5.73 21.68
N TRP A 59 16.86 -6.61 20.97
CA TRP A 59 16.75 -6.75 19.52
C TRP A 59 15.34 -7.09 19.07
N PHE A 60 14.73 -8.11 19.64
CA PHE A 60 13.41 -8.58 19.22
C PHE A 60 12.32 -7.56 19.52
N VAL A 61 12.33 -6.94 20.70
CA VAL A 61 11.40 -5.83 20.99
C VAL A 61 11.61 -4.66 20.00
N GLY A 62 12.88 -4.36 19.65
CA GLY A 62 13.21 -3.33 18.66
C GLY A 62 12.78 -3.63 17.23
N MET A 63 12.58 -4.91 16.88
CA MET A 63 12.11 -5.34 15.56
C MET A 63 10.60 -5.22 15.38
N VAL A 64 9.82 -5.05 16.45
CA VAL A 64 8.38 -4.85 16.36
C VAL A 64 8.09 -3.59 15.55
N ASN A 65 7.49 -3.77 14.39
CA ASN A 65 7.13 -2.65 13.52
C ASN A 65 5.74 -2.15 13.92
N VAL A 66 5.69 -0.95 14.45
CA VAL A 66 4.42 -0.31 14.82
C VAL A 66 4.35 1.06 14.16
N ASP A 67 3.65 1.10 13.05
CA ASP A 67 3.25 2.34 12.40
C ASP A 67 1.93 2.77 13.05
N GLY A 68 1.96 3.72 13.97
CA GLY A 68 0.75 4.14 14.67
C GLY A 68 0.99 5.11 15.82
N ALA A 69 -0.09 5.46 16.51
CA ALA A 69 -0.09 6.37 17.65
C ALA A 69 0.82 5.90 18.80
N TYR A 70 1.31 6.86 19.58
CA TYR A 70 2.15 6.61 20.76
C TYR A 70 1.62 5.48 21.63
N ARG A 71 0.30 5.46 21.91
CA ARG A 71 -0.32 4.42 22.74
C ARG A 71 -0.23 3.02 22.12
N GLN A 72 -0.43 2.89 20.79
CA GLN A 72 -0.26 1.60 20.11
C GLN A 72 1.20 1.13 20.15
N ARG A 73 2.15 2.04 19.99
CA ARG A 73 3.59 1.72 20.13
C ARG A 73 3.93 1.33 21.55
N ALA A 74 3.40 2.04 22.54
CA ALA A 74 3.62 1.72 23.96
C ALA A 74 3.04 0.35 24.30
N THR A 75 1.79 0.09 23.92
CA THR A 75 1.16 -1.23 24.17
C THR A 75 1.88 -2.35 23.45
N ALA A 76 2.32 -2.14 22.20
CA ALA A 76 3.08 -3.14 21.45
C ALA A 76 4.47 -3.40 22.06
N ALA A 77 5.19 -2.36 22.46
CA ALA A 77 6.50 -2.51 23.11
C ALA A 77 6.40 -3.22 24.46
N ILE A 78 5.41 -2.86 25.28
CA ILE A 78 5.14 -3.52 26.57
C ILE A 78 4.72 -4.98 26.33
N ALA A 79 3.77 -5.23 25.43
CA ALA A 79 3.32 -6.58 25.10
C ALA A 79 4.47 -7.45 24.54
N ALA A 80 5.34 -6.88 23.70
CA ALA A 80 6.52 -7.57 23.20
C ALA A 80 7.53 -7.87 24.32
N THR A 81 7.78 -6.94 25.22
CA THR A 81 8.69 -7.14 26.35
C THR A 81 8.19 -8.26 27.27
N ILE A 82 6.91 -8.22 27.65
CA ILE A 82 6.29 -9.26 28.48
C ILE A 82 6.27 -10.58 27.71
N GLY A 83 5.87 -10.57 26.44
CA GLY A 83 5.79 -11.76 25.59
C GLY A 83 7.14 -12.43 25.38
N VAL A 84 8.19 -11.66 25.06
CA VAL A 84 9.57 -12.17 24.91
C VAL A 84 10.05 -12.83 26.20
N THR A 85 9.82 -12.20 27.35
CA THR A 85 10.21 -12.76 28.67
C THR A 85 9.42 -14.02 29.03
N LEU A 86 8.10 -14.02 28.77
CA LEU A 86 7.24 -15.18 29.01
C LEU A 86 7.64 -16.36 28.10
N MET A 87 7.93 -16.12 26.84
CA MET A 87 8.36 -17.16 25.90
C MET A 87 9.73 -17.71 26.26
N PHE A 88 10.64 -16.86 26.75
CA PHE A 88 11.91 -17.31 27.31
C PHE A 88 11.69 -18.24 28.54
N LEU A 89 10.82 -17.85 29.45
CA LEU A 89 10.47 -18.65 30.63
C LEU A 89 9.88 -20.01 30.24
N ILE A 90 8.88 -20.03 29.36
CA ILE A 90 8.24 -21.28 28.91
C ILE A 90 9.28 -22.19 28.24
N ALA A 91 10.08 -21.63 27.30
CA ALA A 91 11.13 -22.37 26.60
C ALA A 91 12.13 -23.02 27.62
N SER A 92 12.55 -22.27 28.63
CA SER A 92 13.49 -22.74 29.64
C SER A 92 12.92 -23.89 30.48
N LEU A 93 11.64 -23.84 30.86
CA LEU A 93 10.99 -24.88 31.65
C LEU A 93 10.82 -26.19 30.87
N VAL A 94 10.68 -26.12 29.55
CA VAL A 94 10.34 -27.27 28.70
C VAL A 94 11.56 -27.87 28.00
N SER A 95 12.67 -27.13 27.90
CA SER A 95 13.87 -27.52 27.14
C SER A 95 14.50 -28.83 27.51
N ASN A 96 14.46 -29.20 28.80
CA ASN A 96 15.08 -30.43 29.30
C ASN A 96 14.28 -31.70 28.96
N HIS A 97 13.04 -31.54 28.45
CA HIS A 97 12.13 -32.65 28.14
C HIS A 97 11.65 -32.60 26.70
N PHE A 98 12.30 -33.35 25.83
CA PHE A 98 11.95 -33.43 24.41
C PHE A 98 10.45 -33.65 24.17
N TRP A 99 9.84 -34.59 24.91
CA TRP A 99 8.42 -34.90 24.78
C TRP A 99 7.47 -33.76 25.15
N LEU A 100 7.92 -32.83 25.98
CA LEU A 100 7.19 -31.60 26.32
C LEU A 100 7.49 -30.48 25.35
N ALA A 101 8.70 -30.42 24.79
CA ALA A 101 9.14 -29.36 23.89
C ALA A 101 8.30 -29.34 22.60
N ILE A 102 8.04 -30.50 21.99
CA ILE A 102 7.32 -30.62 20.72
C ILE A 102 5.86 -30.13 20.83
N PRO A 103 5.01 -30.68 21.75
CA PRO A 103 3.62 -30.20 21.86
C PRO A 103 3.54 -28.74 22.35
N THR A 104 4.49 -28.28 23.18
CA THR A 104 4.53 -26.88 23.60
C THR A 104 4.87 -25.96 22.43
N THR A 105 5.79 -26.35 21.57
CA THR A 105 6.10 -25.61 20.33
C THR A 105 4.87 -25.47 19.48
N PHE A 106 4.12 -26.56 19.25
CA PHE A 106 2.87 -26.51 18.49
C PHE A 106 1.88 -25.52 19.10
N LEU A 107 1.63 -25.61 20.41
CA LEU A 107 0.64 -24.79 21.09
C LEU A 107 1.04 -23.29 21.08
N VAL A 108 2.29 -22.99 21.40
CA VAL A 108 2.82 -21.61 21.41
C VAL A 108 2.72 -20.98 20.03
N ILE A 109 3.18 -21.68 18.99
CA ILE A 109 3.17 -21.15 17.62
C ILE A 109 1.75 -21.05 17.08
N PHE A 110 0.85 -21.96 17.44
CA PHE A 110 -0.55 -21.89 17.05
C PHE A 110 -1.25 -20.66 17.67
N ILE A 111 -1.10 -20.44 18.97
CA ILE A 111 -1.66 -19.26 19.67
C ILE A 111 -1.06 -17.98 19.10
N ALA A 112 0.24 -17.96 18.87
CA ALA A 112 0.93 -16.83 18.25
C ALA A 112 0.41 -16.56 16.82
N GLY A 113 0.16 -17.59 16.02
CA GLY A 113 -0.43 -17.47 14.69
C GLY A 113 -1.84 -16.87 14.72
N LEU A 114 -2.68 -17.28 15.70
CA LEU A 114 -4.03 -16.73 15.88
C LEU A 114 -4.01 -15.25 16.29
N ALA A 115 -2.95 -14.75 16.91
CA ALA A 115 -2.83 -13.34 17.29
C ALA A 115 -2.91 -12.40 16.04
N SER A 116 -2.60 -12.90 14.84
CA SER A 116 -2.73 -12.16 13.58
C SER A 116 -4.18 -11.70 13.29
N ILE A 117 -5.20 -12.32 13.91
CA ILE A 117 -6.61 -11.92 13.84
C ILE A 117 -6.81 -10.48 14.35
N TYR A 118 -5.99 -10.05 15.30
CA TYR A 118 -6.06 -8.71 15.90
C TYR A 118 -5.24 -7.65 15.14
N GLY A 119 -4.81 -7.96 13.93
CA GLY A 119 -4.16 -7.03 13.00
C GLY A 119 -2.63 -7.10 13.01
N ASN A 120 -2.02 -6.23 12.21
CA ASN A 120 -0.57 -6.26 11.90
C ASN A 120 0.34 -6.07 13.12
N VAL A 121 -0.10 -5.27 14.10
CA VAL A 121 0.66 -5.04 15.33
C VAL A 121 0.75 -6.31 16.16
N ALA A 122 -0.38 -6.98 16.38
CA ALA A 122 -0.43 -8.25 17.10
C ALA A 122 0.34 -9.35 16.37
N ALA A 123 0.23 -9.41 15.03
CA ALA A 123 1.01 -10.32 14.20
C ALA A 123 2.52 -10.08 14.33
N SER A 124 2.97 -8.82 14.39
CA SER A 124 4.38 -8.46 14.57
C SER A 124 4.90 -8.86 15.96
N VAL A 125 4.13 -8.58 17.01
CA VAL A 125 4.48 -8.98 18.39
C VAL A 125 4.55 -10.50 18.49
N SER A 126 3.57 -11.23 17.97
CA SER A 126 3.51 -12.68 18.02
C SER A 126 4.66 -13.34 17.26
N LEU A 127 5.05 -12.81 16.11
CA LEU A 127 6.21 -13.30 15.36
C LEU A 127 7.50 -13.18 16.18
N VAL A 128 7.73 -12.01 16.77
CA VAL A 128 8.93 -11.73 17.56
C VAL A 128 9.00 -12.62 18.80
N THR A 129 7.88 -12.80 19.49
CA THR A 129 7.80 -13.70 20.67
C THR A 129 8.01 -15.16 20.29
N SER A 130 7.47 -15.60 19.13
CA SER A 130 7.71 -16.95 18.60
C SER A 130 9.17 -17.20 18.24
N ILE A 131 9.84 -16.20 17.63
CA ILE A 131 11.29 -16.29 17.34
C ILE A 131 12.08 -16.42 18.65
N MET A 132 11.74 -15.64 19.68
CA MET A 132 12.40 -15.74 20.97
C MET A 132 12.19 -17.11 21.61
N PHE A 133 10.99 -17.68 21.54
CA PHE A 133 10.69 -19.03 22.03
C PHE A 133 11.61 -20.07 21.37
N VAL A 134 11.68 -20.10 20.02
CA VAL A 134 12.49 -21.08 19.26
C VAL A 134 13.98 -20.94 19.60
N ILE A 135 14.51 -19.71 19.66
CA ILE A 135 15.92 -19.49 19.98
C ILE A 135 16.23 -19.86 21.43
N SER A 136 15.34 -19.52 22.36
CA SER A 136 15.51 -19.84 23.77
C SER A 136 15.51 -21.34 23.97
N LEU A 137 14.59 -22.07 23.34
CA LEU A 137 14.50 -23.54 23.40
C LEU A 137 15.82 -24.20 22.97
N ALA A 138 16.47 -23.66 21.94
CA ALA A 138 17.66 -24.25 21.34
C ALA A 138 18.99 -23.85 21.99
N LYS A 139 19.09 -22.65 22.59
CA LYS A 139 20.39 -22.08 22.99
C LYS A 139 20.52 -21.74 24.48
N PHE A 140 19.45 -21.26 25.09
CA PHE A 140 19.56 -20.63 26.44
C PHE A 140 18.80 -21.37 27.51
N ALA A 141 18.11 -22.41 27.17
CA ALA A 141 17.08 -23.02 27.98
C ALA A 141 17.50 -24.33 28.66
N SER A 142 18.72 -24.43 29.16
CA SER A 142 18.98 -25.50 30.12
C SER A 142 18.52 -25.03 31.54
N PHE A 143 17.33 -25.49 31.95
CA PHE A 143 16.89 -25.29 33.32
C PHE A 143 17.86 -26.02 34.25
N SER A 144 18.71 -25.27 34.93
CA SER A 144 19.61 -25.82 35.97
C SER A 144 19.10 -25.48 37.36
N ASN A 145 18.77 -24.22 37.63
CA ASN A 145 18.31 -23.72 38.92
C ASN A 145 17.31 -22.59 38.77
N TRP A 146 16.38 -22.44 39.72
CA TRP A 146 15.40 -21.33 39.75
C TRP A 146 16.06 -19.96 39.84
N SER A 147 17.18 -19.84 40.56
CA SER A 147 17.95 -18.59 40.68
C SER A 147 18.43 -18.10 39.30
N THR A 148 19.08 -18.99 38.55
CA THR A 148 19.59 -18.67 37.21
C THR A 148 18.46 -18.34 36.22
N LEU A 149 17.33 -19.05 36.29
CA LEU A 149 16.17 -18.79 35.45
C LEU A 149 15.59 -17.40 35.73
N ILE A 150 15.39 -17.04 37.00
CA ILE A 150 14.90 -15.72 37.40
C ILE A 150 15.86 -14.63 36.94
N GLN A 151 17.18 -14.83 37.11
CA GLN A 151 18.22 -13.89 36.66
C GLN A 151 18.12 -13.67 35.16
N HIS A 152 17.99 -14.71 34.35
CA HIS A 152 17.85 -14.61 32.90
C HIS A 152 16.52 -13.92 32.51
N CYS A 153 15.40 -14.18 33.19
CA CYS A 153 14.14 -13.48 32.97
C CYS A 153 14.25 -11.98 33.29
N VAL A 154 14.97 -11.62 34.37
CA VAL A 154 15.24 -10.22 34.71
C VAL A 154 16.08 -9.55 33.62
N LEU A 155 17.08 -10.23 33.06
CA LEU A 155 17.88 -9.71 31.94
C LEU A 155 17.05 -9.53 30.67
N CYS A 156 16.12 -10.46 30.36
CA CYS A 156 15.16 -10.29 29.27
C CYS A 156 14.28 -9.06 29.49
N LEU A 157 13.72 -8.89 30.67
CA LEU A 157 12.93 -7.72 31.05
C LEU A 157 13.74 -6.42 30.92
N ALA A 158 14.98 -6.43 31.42
CA ALA A 158 15.88 -5.27 31.36
C ALA A 158 16.16 -4.86 29.89
N GLY A 159 16.47 -5.82 29.01
CA GLY A 159 16.69 -5.58 27.59
C GLY A 159 15.44 -5.06 26.87
N GLY A 160 14.28 -5.66 27.14
CA GLY A 160 13.00 -5.23 26.59
C GLY A 160 12.56 -3.85 27.08
N THR A 161 12.74 -3.55 28.38
CA THR A 161 12.42 -2.23 28.96
C THR A 161 13.35 -1.15 28.43
N TRP A 162 14.66 -1.44 28.30
CA TRP A 162 15.62 -0.54 27.67
C TRP A 162 15.15 -0.11 26.28
N THR A 163 14.79 -1.09 25.45
CA THR A 163 14.28 -0.82 24.10
C THR A 163 12.97 -0.05 24.13
N SER A 164 12.03 -0.41 25.01
CA SER A 164 10.76 0.29 25.15
C SER A 164 10.95 1.75 25.54
N VAL A 165 11.88 2.04 26.47
CA VAL A 165 12.24 3.40 26.86
C VAL A 165 12.82 4.18 25.67
N LEU A 166 13.72 3.58 24.89
CA LEU A 166 14.26 4.24 23.70
C LEU A 166 13.19 4.49 22.62
N LEU A 167 12.32 3.51 22.39
CA LEU A 167 11.24 3.63 21.41
C LEU A 167 10.24 4.72 21.78
N LEU A 168 9.92 4.85 23.06
CA LEU A 168 8.93 5.80 23.56
C LEU A 168 9.53 7.15 23.91
N GLY A 169 10.76 7.19 24.46
CA GLY A 169 11.41 8.43 24.87
C GLY A 169 11.81 9.33 23.70
N LEU A 170 12.31 8.77 22.63
CA LEU A 170 12.62 9.53 21.41
C LEU A 170 11.36 10.10 20.72
N TRP A 171 10.19 9.49 20.96
CA TRP A 171 8.90 9.98 20.46
C TRP A 171 8.39 11.21 21.21
N VAL A 172 8.61 11.29 22.52
CA VAL A 172 8.14 12.42 23.36
C VAL A 172 8.72 13.76 22.88
N VAL A 173 9.89 13.74 22.24
CA VAL A 173 10.55 14.95 21.73
C VAL A 173 9.83 15.56 20.53
N ARG A 174 9.18 14.76 19.65
CA ARG A 174 8.42 15.23 18.47
C ARG A 174 7.29 14.25 18.11
N PRO A 175 6.13 14.32 18.74
CA PRO A 175 5.03 13.38 18.51
C PRO A 175 4.37 13.51 17.11
N ASP A 176 4.44 14.69 16.49
CA ASP A 176 3.76 15.00 15.22
C ASP A 176 4.56 14.58 13.98
N VAL A 177 5.87 14.34 14.11
CA VAL A 177 6.77 14.05 12.96
C VAL A 177 6.32 12.84 12.14
N PRO A 178 5.87 11.71 12.71
CA PRO A 178 5.42 10.59 11.90
C PRO A 178 4.12 10.84 11.15
N ALA A 179 3.18 11.59 11.74
CA ALA A 179 1.93 11.95 11.04
C ALA A 179 2.22 12.90 9.88
N MET A 180 3.05 13.91 10.10
CA MET A 180 3.53 14.81 9.05
C MET A 180 4.25 14.04 7.94
N GLN A 181 5.11 13.05 8.29
CA GLN A 181 5.81 12.26 7.30
C GLN A 181 4.87 11.38 6.45
N ILE A 182 3.82 10.82 7.04
CA ILE A 182 2.84 10.01 6.32
C ILE A 182 2.03 10.89 5.36
N VAL A 183 1.59 12.08 5.79
CA VAL A 183 0.91 13.04 4.91
C VAL A 183 1.86 13.54 3.81
N ALA A 184 3.11 13.82 4.14
CA ALA A 184 4.12 14.18 3.15
C ALA A 184 4.32 13.08 2.09
N ASN A 185 4.30 11.81 2.48
CA ASN A 185 4.37 10.70 1.54
C ASN A 185 3.15 10.65 0.61
N CYS A 186 1.94 11.01 1.08
CA CYS A 186 0.75 11.13 0.22
C CYS A 186 0.96 12.20 -0.87
N TYR A 187 1.50 13.36 -0.52
CA TYR A 187 1.81 14.41 -1.51
C TYR A 187 2.91 14.00 -2.48
N LEU A 188 3.91 13.23 -2.02
CA LEU A 188 4.96 12.71 -2.88
C LEU A 188 4.45 11.66 -3.87
N SER A 189 3.61 10.73 -3.43
CA SER A 189 2.97 9.75 -4.32
C SER A 189 1.99 10.43 -5.28
N LEU A 190 1.26 11.45 -4.81
CA LEU A 190 0.39 12.29 -5.65
C LEU A 190 1.17 13.04 -6.73
N SER A 191 2.31 13.66 -6.40
CA SER A 191 3.20 14.31 -7.38
C SER A 191 3.59 13.37 -8.52
N ARG A 192 3.99 12.14 -8.18
CA ARG A 192 4.33 11.09 -9.16
C ARG A 192 3.14 10.67 -10.02
N PHE A 193 1.96 10.59 -9.41
CA PHE A 193 0.73 10.27 -10.12
C PHE A 193 0.36 11.36 -11.11
N VAL A 194 0.46 12.64 -10.72
CA VAL A 194 0.22 13.80 -11.60
C VAL A 194 1.23 13.83 -12.75
N SER A 195 2.52 13.61 -12.48
CA SER A 195 3.56 13.63 -13.52
C SER A 195 3.35 12.55 -14.59
N LEU A 196 2.73 11.42 -14.25
CA LEU A 196 2.38 10.37 -15.23
C LEU A 196 1.22 10.80 -16.16
N ALA A 197 0.33 11.68 -15.69
CA ALA A 197 -0.77 12.17 -16.51
C ALA A 197 -0.27 13.00 -17.73
N SER A 198 0.87 13.72 -17.60
CA SER A 198 1.48 14.48 -18.70
C SER A 198 2.05 13.60 -19.83
N GLN A 199 2.42 12.35 -19.52
CA GLN A 199 3.09 11.44 -20.45
C GLN A 199 2.12 10.67 -21.35
N ARG A 200 0.81 10.84 -21.16
CA ARG A 200 -0.21 10.19 -22.00
C ARG A 200 -0.33 10.89 -23.34
N GLY A 201 -0.04 10.25 -24.41
CA GLY A 201 -0.20 10.78 -25.77
C GLY A 201 1.04 10.66 -26.66
N LEU A 202 2.21 10.46 -26.05
CA LEU A 202 3.48 10.49 -26.79
C LEU A 202 3.70 9.28 -27.71
N ASN A 203 3.03 8.11 -27.49
CA ASN A 203 3.21 6.95 -28.38
C ASN A 203 2.07 5.90 -28.25
N PRO A 204 1.35 5.55 -29.32
CA PRO A 204 0.30 4.52 -29.30
C PRO A 204 0.80 3.13 -28.86
N ASN A 205 2.05 2.80 -29.16
CA ASN A 205 2.67 1.52 -28.82
C ASN A 205 3.03 1.38 -27.32
N GLU A 206 3.13 2.48 -26.60
CA GLU A 206 3.42 2.53 -25.17
C GLU A 206 2.16 2.68 -24.30
N ARG A 207 0.98 2.80 -24.93
CA ARG A 207 -0.31 3.06 -24.24
C ARG A 207 -0.62 2.02 -23.17
N GLN A 208 -0.35 0.75 -23.41
CA GLN A 208 -0.62 -0.33 -22.46
C GLN A 208 0.35 -0.29 -21.25
N GLU A 209 1.62 -0.02 -21.49
CA GLU A 209 2.63 0.12 -20.43
C GLU A 209 2.37 1.38 -19.59
N TRP A 210 2.03 2.49 -20.25
CA TRP A 210 1.62 3.73 -19.57
C TRP A 210 0.40 3.49 -18.66
N THR A 211 -0.64 2.82 -19.16
CA THR A 211 -1.84 2.51 -18.37
C THR A 211 -1.49 1.72 -17.11
N GLN A 212 -0.64 0.71 -17.22
CA GLN A 212 -0.21 -0.06 -16.03
C GLN A 212 0.54 0.82 -15.02
N ARG A 213 1.46 1.67 -15.46
CA ARG A 213 2.21 2.59 -14.59
C ARG A 213 1.28 3.60 -13.91
N PHE A 214 0.34 4.16 -14.65
CA PHE A 214 -0.64 5.12 -14.14
C PHE A 214 -1.53 4.49 -13.07
N LEU A 215 -2.05 3.29 -13.32
CA LEU A 215 -2.85 2.53 -12.38
C LEU A 215 -2.07 2.15 -11.10
N GLN A 216 -0.80 1.74 -11.22
CA GLN A 216 0.07 1.47 -10.07
C GLN A 216 0.33 2.73 -9.22
N ALA A 217 0.55 3.87 -9.86
CA ALA A 217 0.73 5.13 -9.15
C ALA A 217 -0.54 5.53 -8.40
N GLN A 218 -1.71 5.38 -9.01
CA GLN A 218 -3.01 5.61 -8.37
C GLN A 218 -3.19 4.72 -7.13
N ASP A 219 -2.90 3.40 -7.24
CA ASP A 219 -2.98 2.47 -6.11
C ASP A 219 -2.07 2.88 -4.96
N THR A 220 -0.86 3.35 -5.28
CA THR A 220 0.10 3.82 -4.28
C THR A 220 -0.46 5.02 -3.50
N VAL A 221 -1.04 6.00 -4.19
CA VAL A 221 -1.66 7.17 -3.53
C VAL A 221 -2.83 6.74 -2.65
N ILE A 222 -3.69 5.81 -3.11
CA ILE A 222 -4.84 5.31 -2.33
C ILE A 222 -4.38 4.58 -1.07
N GLN A 223 -3.31 3.77 -1.15
CA GLN A 223 -2.73 3.08 -0.01
C GLN A 223 -2.12 4.06 1.01
N ASP A 224 -1.37 5.05 0.53
CA ASP A 224 -0.79 6.09 1.39
C ASP A 224 -1.89 6.92 2.07
N LEU A 225 -2.96 7.27 1.34
CA LEU A 225 -4.12 7.99 1.87
C LEU A 225 -4.85 7.18 2.94
N THR A 226 -5.05 5.89 2.72
CA THR A 226 -5.66 4.98 3.70
C THR A 226 -4.82 4.89 4.97
N SER A 227 -3.49 4.81 4.80
CA SER A 227 -2.54 4.82 5.91
C SER A 227 -2.58 6.15 6.68
N ALA A 228 -2.61 7.28 5.99
CA ALA A 228 -2.70 8.60 6.60
C ALA A 228 -3.98 8.77 7.42
N ARG A 229 -5.14 8.36 6.88
CA ARG A 229 -6.42 8.38 7.60
C ARG A 229 -6.43 7.50 8.84
N SER A 230 -5.87 6.28 8.75
CA SER A 230 -5.80 5.36 9.88
C SER A 230 -4.94 5.90 11.01
N VAL A 231 -3.82 6.53 10.67
CA VAL A 231 -2.93 7.17 11.65
C VAL A 231 -3.58 8.41 12.26
N TRP A 232 -4.22 9.25 11.43
CA TRP A 232 -4.93 10.43 11.90
C TRP A 232 -6.05 10.05 12.89
N THR A 233 -6.93 9.12 12.54
CA THR A 233 -8.02 8.64 13.41
C THR A 233 -7.50 8.10 14.74
N THR A 234 -6.38 7.38 14.71
CA THR A 234 -5.79 6.79 15.92
C THR A 234 -5.17 7.83 16.86
N ILE A 235 -4.60 8.90 16.31
CA ILE A 235 -3.92 9.95 17.08
C ILE A 235 -4.93 10.96 17.67
N TRP A 236 -5.89 11.44 16.88
CA TRP A 236 -6.68 12.63 17.22
C TRP A 236 -8.12 12.37 17.68
N THR A 237 -8.76 11.24 17.35
CA THR A 237 -10.12 10.94 17.83
C THR A 237 -10.21 10.74 19.36
N ARG A 238 -9.09 10.56 20.06
CA ARG A 238 -9.04 10.38 21.52
C ARG A 238 -8.58 11.62 22.31
N GLN A 239 -8.09 12.65 21.64
CA GLN A 239 -7.75 13.92 22.31
C GLN A 239 -8.99 14.81 22.34
N ARG A 240 -9.69 14.86 23.50
CA ARG A 240 -10.74 15.84 23.78
C ARG A 240 -10.13 17.25 23.90
N GLY A 241 -9.89 17.91 22.78
CA GLY A 241 -9.38 19.28 22.70
C GLY A 241 -9.00 19.60 21.27
N ALA A 242 -9.32 20.81 20.80
CA ALA A 242 -9.00 21.30 19.46
C ALA A 242 -7.48 21.27 19.22
N ASN A 243 -6.97 20.18 18.66
CA ASN A 243 -5.56 20.12 18.29
C ASN A 243 -5.42 20.72 16.88
N LEU A 244 -4.97 21.97 16.84
CA LEU A 244 -4.80 22.81 15.65
C LEU A 244 -4.07 22.09 14.50
N ARG A 245 -3.00 21.36 14.84
CA ARG A 245 -2.21 20.62 13.86
C ARG A 245 -2.94 19.41 13.29
N GLY A 246 -3.75 18.74 14.11
CA GLY A 246 -4.55 17.58 13.68
C GLY A 246 -5.59 17.95 12.65
N ASN A 247 -6.26 19.09 12.82
CA ASN A 247 -7.27 19.58 11.89
C ASN A 247 -6.65 19.98 10.54
N ASN A 248 -5.52 20.70 10.55
CA ASN A 248 -4.82 21.05 9.31
C ASN A 248 -4.33 19.81 8.54
N LEU A 249 -3.85 18.78 9.24
CA LEU A 249 -3.46 17.51 8.60
C LEU A 249 -4.68 16.77 8.02
N LEU A 250 -5.85 16.82 8.66
CA LEU A 250 -7.07 16.23 8.11
C LEU A 250 -7.49 16.93 6.82
N VAL A 251 -7.46 18.26 6.80
CA VAL A 251 -7.75 19.04 5.59
C VAL A 251 -6.84 18.60 4.45
N LEU A 252 -5.52 18.54 4.68
CA LEU A 252 -4.55 18.10 3.67
C LEU A 252 -4.82 16.66 3.19
N ILE A 253 -5.24 15.73 4.07
CA ILE A 253 -5.61 14.36 3.69
C ILE A 253 -6.86 14.35 2.80
N GLU A 254 -7.88 15.16 3.10
CA GLU A 254 -9.09 15.24 2.29
C GLU A 254 -8.80 15.92 0.93
N ASP A 255 -7.93 16.92 0.91
CA ASP A 255 -7.54 17.63 -0.31
C ASP A 255 -6.75 16.72 -1.26
N VAL A 256 -5.81 15.88 -0.75
CA VAL A 256 -5.16 14.83 -1.57
C VAL A 256 -6.20 13.96 -2.27
N ASN A 257 -7.24 13.56 -1.55
CA ASN A 257 -8.31 12.74 -2.10
C ASN A 257 -9.09 13.47 -3.22
N GLN A 258 -9.34 14.76 -3.07
CA GLN A 258 -9.99 15.58 -4.08
C GLN A 258 -9.10 15.77 -5.32
N ILE A 259 -7.79 16.00 -5.12
CA ILE A 259 -6.84 16.15 -6.23
C ILE A 259 -6.73 14.85 -7.03
N VAL A 260 -6.66 13.68 -6.37
CA VAL A 260 -6.63 12.37 -7.06
C VAL A 260 -7.80 12.24 -8.04
N ASN A 261 -9.00 12.67 -7.63
CA ASN A 261 -10.16 12.59 -8.53
C ASN A 261 -10.05 13.50 -9.73
N SER A 262 -9.67 14.74 -9.45
CA SER A 262 -9.52 15.72 -10.51
C SER A 262 -8.45 15.28 -11.52
N VAL A 263 -7.39 14.60 -11.06
CA VAL A 263 -6.34 14.04 -11.95
C VAL A 263 -6.87 12.84 -12.74
N VAL A 264 -7.67 11.96 -12.13
CA VAL A 264 -8.32 10.85 -12.85
C VAL A 264 -9.24 11.40 -13.94
N ALA A 265 -10.12 12.35 -13.59
CA ALA A 265 -11.00 13.00 -14.55
C ALA A 265 -10.21 13.73 -15.66
N LEU A 266 -9.14 14.43 -15.29
CA LEU A 266 -8.25 15.11 -16.25
C LEU A 266 -7.59 14.11 -17.19
N SER A 267 -7.10 12.98 -16.69
CA SER A 267 -6.45 11.95 -17.52
C SER A 267 -7.39 11.37 -18.57
N GLU A 268 -8.68 11.26 -18.24
CA GLU A 268 -9.71 10.81 -19.17
C GLU A 268 -10.00 11.87 -20.24
N LEU A 269 -10.14 13.13 -19.84
CA LEU A 269 -10.31 14.24 -20.79
C LEU A 269 -9.13 14.38 -21.76
N LEU A 270 -7.89 14.21 -21.25
CA LEU A 270 -6.68 14.21 -22.07
C LEU A 270 -6.66 13.05 -23.09
N ALA A 271 -7.19 11.88 -22.69
CA ALA A 271 -7.28 10.73 -23.60
C ALA A 271 -8.17 11.00 -24.80
N ILE A 272 -9.33 11.63 -24.56
CA ILE A 272 -10.26 11.99 -25.62
C ILE A 272 -9.65 13.09 -26.51
N ALA A 273 -9.16 14.16 -25.87
CA ALA A 273 -8.67 15.33 -26.58
C ALA A 273 -7.41 15.04 -27.42
N SER A 274 -6.54 14.12 -26.98
CA SER A 274 -5.29 13.78 -27.69
C SER A 274 -5.48 13.12 -29.06
N GLU A 275 -6.69 12.71 -29.41
CA GLU A 275 -7.01 12.14 -30.71
C GLU A 275 -7.35 13.24 -31.77
N HIS A 276 -7.46 14.51 -31.36
CA HIS A 276 -7.98 15.61 -32.17
C HIS A 276 -6.96 16.71 -32.47
N GLN A 277 -7.03 17.29 -33.66
CA GLN A 277 -6.06 18.28 -34.16
C GLN A 277 -6.02 19.58 -33.35
N LEU A 278 -7.14 20.02 -32.79
CA LEU A 278 -7.19 21.22 -31.94
C LEU A 278 -6.38 21.12 -30.66
N PHE A 279 -6.26 19.94 -30.12
CA PHE A 279 -5.50 19.68 -28.91
C PHE A 279 -4.00 19.98 -29.07
N TYR A 280 -3.42 19.61 -30.23
CA TYR A 280 -1.97 19.82 -30.48
C TYR A 280 -1.54 21.30 -30.43
N ARG A 281 -2.47 22.22 -30.53
CA ARG A 281 -2.19 23.67 -30.42
C ARG A 281 -1.94 24.13 -29.01
N LEU A 282 -2.39 23.40 -28.01
CA LEU A 282 -2.25 23.71 -26.58
C LEU A 282 -1.52 22.60 -25.80
N GLU A 283 -1.10 21.54 -26.47
CA GLU A 283 -0.49 20.37 -25.86
C GLU A 283 0.73 20.74 -25.00
N LYS A 284 1.59 21.62 -25.51
CA LYS A 284 2.81 22.04 -24.82
C LYS A 284 2.50 22.79 -23.53
N GLU A 285 1.57 23.73 -23.55
CA GLU A 285 1.16 24.53 -22.41
C GLU A 285 0.45 23.64 -21.37
N ILE A 286 -0.38 22.71 -21.82
CA ILE A 286 -1.05 21.73 -20.95
C ILE A 286 -0.01 20.85 -20.24
N GLN A 287 0.98 20.32 -20.96
CA GLN A 287 2.05 19.50 -20.39
C GLN A 287 2.87 20.28 -19.36
N GLN A 288 3.24 21.51 -19.67
CA GLN A 288 3.99 22.38 -18.75
C GLN A 288 3.24 22.63 -17.45
N VAL A 289 1.93 22.92 -17.52
CA VAL A 289 1.12 23.10 -16.30
C VAL A 289 1.08 21.81 -15.47
N ILE A 290 0.93 20.63 -16.08
CA ILE A 290 0.89 19.35 -15.35
C ILE A 290 2.26 19.06 -14.68
N GLU A 291 3.37 19.39 -15.34
CA GLU A 291 4.71 19.24 -14.77
C GLU A 291 4.92 20.17 -13.57
N GLU A 292 4.52 21.44 -13.69
CA GLU A 292 4.61 22.38 -12.58
C GLU A 292 3.68 22.02 -11.42
N LEU A 293 2.48 21.49 -11.66
CA LEU A 293 1.62 20.94 -10.63
C LEU A 293 2.32 19.79 -9.87
N ALA A 294 3.00 18.90 -10.58
CA ALA A 294 3.74 17.80 -9.97
C ALA A 294 4.92 18.30 -9.12
N ILE A 295 5.65 19.31 -9.58
CA ILE A 295 6.75 19.95 -8.85
C ILE A 295 6.20 20.66 -7.60
N ALA A 296 5.11 21.39 -7.71
CA ALA A 296 4.47 22.07 -6.59
C ALA A 296 4.03 21.09 -5.50
N LEU A 297 3.44 19.95 -5.87
CA LEU A 297 3.06 18.88 -4.94
C LEU A 297 4.29 18.24 -4.26
N GLN A 298 5.41 18.11 -4.98
CA GLN A 298 6.65 17.65 -4.38
C GLN A 298 7.20 18.65 -3.37
N MET A 299 7.15 19.96 -3.69
CA MET A 299 7.56 21.02 -2.74
C MET A 299 6.69 21.02 -1.49
N LEU A 300 5.36 20.84 -1.62
CA LEU A 300 4.46 20.67 -0.49
C LEU A 300 4.84 19.47 0.38
N SER A 301 5.12 18.32 -0.25
CA SER A 301 5.61 17.12 0.47
C SER A 301 6.87 17.43 1.28
N GLU A 302 7.84 18.13 0.69
CA GLU A 302 9.08 18.51 1.39
C GLU A 302 8.85 19.52 2.50
N ALA A 303 7.96 20.50 2.30
CA ALA A 303 7.60 21.49 3.30
C ALA A 303 6.93 20.82 4.52
N ILE A 304 5.98 19.91 4.29
CA ILE A 304 5.33 19.13 5.34
C ILE A 304 6.35 18.28 6.10
N ALA A 305 7.23 17.56 5.39
CA ALA A 305 8.21 16.65 6.01
C ALA A 305 9.26 17.38 6.84
N LYS A 306 9.74 18.52 6.36
CA LYS A 306 10.85 19.28 6.97
C LYS A 306 10.39 20.39 7.92
N GLY A 307 9.12 20.79 7.87
CA GLY A 307 8.58 21.91 8.64
C GLY A 307 9.20 23.25 8.26
N LYS A 308 9.57 23.45 6.97
CA LYS A 308 10.18 24.68 6.47
C LYS A 308 9.24 25.43 5.55
N ASN A 309 9.06 26.73 5.81
CA ASN A 309 8.28 27.66 4.99
C ASN A 309 9.05 28.04 3.71
N SER A 310 8.91 27.30 2.63
CA SER A 310 9.35 27.77 1.31
C SER A 310 8.64 26.99 0.20
N VAL A 311 7.36 27.24 0.05
CA VAL A 311 6.63 26.78 -1.14
C VAL A 311 6.52 27.98 -2.06
N HIS A 312 7.25 27.97 -3.19
CA HIS A 312 7.19 29.01 -4.22
C HIS A 312 6.34 28.46 -5.37
N LEU A 313 5.23 29.12 -5.67
CA LEU A 313 4.28 28.68 -6.70
C LEU A 313 4.26 29.64 -7.91
N GLU A 314 5.20 30.59 -7.97
CA GLU A 314 5.27 31.60 -9.03
C GLU A 314 5.42 31.00 -10.45
N ASP A 315 6.14 29.86 -10.57
CA ASP A 315 6.31 29.19 -11.86
C ASP A 315 5.01 28.47 -12.28
N LEU A 316 4.26 27.90 -11.33
CA LEU A 316 2.94 27.35 -11.57
C LEU A 316 1.96 28.42 -12.04
N ASP A 317 1.93 29.59 -11.36
CA ASP A 317 1.05 30.69 -11.73
C ASP A 317 1.35 31.16 -13.16
N ARG A 318 2.63 31.33 -13.49
CA ARG A 318 3.07 31.77 -14.83
C ARG A 318 2.66 30.79 -15.93
N THR A 319 2.77 29.49 -15.67
CA THR A 319 2.38 28.47 -16.67
C THR A 319 0.86 28.38 -16.84
N VAL A 320 0.09 28.54 -15.75
CA VAL A 320 -1.38 28.60 -15.79
C VAL A 320 -1.86 29.84 -16.55
N GLU A 321 -1.27 31.02 -16.30
CA GLU A 321 -1.57 32.25 -17.03
C GLU A 321 -1.25 32.12 -18.52
N ALA A 322 -0.14 31.47 -18.87
CA ALA A 322 0.23 31.22 -20.26
C ALA A 322 -0.80 30.32 -20.98
N LEU A 323 -1.26 29.23 -20.30
CA LEU A 323 -2.29 28.35 -20.83
C LEU A 323 -3.61 29.09 -21.02
N GLU A 324 -4.06 29.88 -20.05
CA GLU A 324 -5.29 30.67 -20.15
C GLU A 324 -5.20 31.71 -21.28
N HIS A 325 -4.06 32.35 -21.45
CA HIS A 325 -3.85 33.30 -22.55
C HIS A 325 -3.94 32.59 -23.91
N GLN A 326 -3.26 31.47 -24.10
CA GLN A 326 -3.30 30.72 -25.34
C GLN A 326 -4.73 30.18 -25.64
N TRP A 327 -5.45 29.74 -24.62
CA TRP A 327 -6.84 29.36 -24.76
C TRP A 327 -7.71 30.54 -25.21
N LYS A 328 -7.55 31.74 -24.68
CA LYS A 328 -8.27 32.95 -25.09
C LYS A 328 -7.99 33.29 -26.56
N VAL A 329 -6.72 33.17 -26.99
CA VAL A 329 -6.32 33.39 -28.39
C VAL A 329 -6.97 32.36 -29.32
N LEU A 330 -6.91 31.06 -28.98
CA LEU A 330 -7.51 29.98 -29.76
C LEU A 330 -9.04 30.19 -29.88
N ARG A 331 -9.70 30.51 -28.79
CA ARG A 331 -11.13 30.79 -28.72
C ARG A 331 -11.50 31.98 -29.62
N ALA A 332 -10.72 33.04 -29.59
CA ALA A 332 -10.94 34.22 -30.47
C ALA A 332 -10.78 33.87 -31.97
N GLN A 333 -9.81 33.02 -32.30
CA GLN A 333 -9.62 32.52 -33.68
C GLN A 333 -10.81 31.69 -34.16
N ILE A 334 -11.36 30.82 -33.31
CA ILE A 334 -12.57 30.03 -33.61
C ILE A 334 -13.77 30.96 -33.77
N PHE A 335 -13.97 31.90 -32.86
CA PHE A 335 -15.11 32.83 -32.90
C PHE A 335 -15.09 33.76 -34.12
N ASN A 336 -13.92 34.25 -34.50
CA ASN A 336 -13.75 35.10 -35.69
C ASN A 336 -13.71 34.31 -37.01
N GLN A 337 -14.04 33.03 -36.99
CA GLN A 337 -14.00 32.13 -38.16
C GLN A 337 -12.64 32.05 -38.87
N THR A 338 -11.56 32.44 -38.18
CA THR A 338 -10.20 32.28 -38.70
C THR A 338 -9.80 30.78 -38.71
N ILE A 339 -10.41 29.98 -37.86
CA ILE A 339 -10.38 28.53 -37.86
C ILE A 339 -11.83 28.07 -38.09
N ASN A 340 -12.06 27.34 -39.18
CA ASN A 340 -13.37 26.79 -39.48
C ASN A 340 -13.54 25.46 -38.71
N VAL A 341 -14.35 25.48 -37.63
CA VAL A 341 -14.66 24.30 -36.81
C VAL A 341 -15.93 23.66 -37.34
N GLN A 342 -15.85 22.40 -37.73
CA GLN A 342 -17.01 21.62 -38.17
C GLN A 342 -17.87 21.20 -37.00
N ILE A 343 -19.12 20.77 -37.25
CA ILE A 343 -20.05 20.33 -36.20
C ILE A 343 -19.45 19.20 -35.39
N ASP A 344 -18.78 18.26 -36.04
CA ASP A 344 -18.14 17.08 -35.44
C ASP A 344 -16.94 17.44 -34.53
N GLU A 345 -16.31 18.61 -34.71
CA GLU A 345 -15.16 19.10 -33.95
C GLU A 345 -15.58 19.97 -32.76
N TYR A 346 -16.84 20.35 -32.65
CA TYR A 346 -17.30 21.22 -31.56
C TYR A 346 -17.15 20.59 -30.16
N PRO A 347 -17.35 19.28 -29.95
CA PRO A 347 -17.08 18.61 -28.71
C PRO A 347 -15.64 18.82 -28.21
N ASP A 348 -14.66 18.92 -29.15
CA ASP A 348 -13.24 19.09 -28.82
C ASP A 348 -12.96 20.45 -28.19
N VAL A 349 -13.62 21.49 -28.68
CA VAL A 349 -13.56 22.84 -28.09
C VAL A 349 -14.07 22.83 -26.66
N VAL A 350 -15.15 22.10 -26.40
CA VAL A 350 -15.70 21.92 -25.05
C VAL A 350 -14.73 21.13 -24.15
N ASN A 351 -14.11 20.07 -24.67
CA ASN A 351 -13.15 19.24 -23.93
C ASN A 351 -11.88 20.04 -23.58
N ILE A 352 -11.30 20.78 -24.53
CA ILE A 352 -10.13 21.63 -24.30
C ILE A 352 -10.43 22.68 -23.22
N ARG A 353 -11.60 23.33 -23.28
CA ARG A 353 -12.04 24.25 -22.25
C ARG A 353 -12.08 23.60 -20.87
N LYS A 354 -12.61 22.36 -20.78
CA LYS A 354 -12.67 21.62 -19.51
C LYS A 354 -11.31 21.26 -19.00
N ILE A 355 -10.38 20.84 -19.86
CA ILE A 355 -8.99 20.57 -19.49
C ILE A 355 -8.37 21.83 -18.88
N THR A 356 -8.49 22.98 -19.56
CA THR A 356 -7.97 24.26 -19.04
C THR A 356 -8.58 24.61 -17.68
N ALA A 357 -9.91 24.53 -17.56
CA ALA A 357 -10.61 24.81 -16.30
C ALA A 357 -10.21 23.86 -15.16
N SER A 358 -10.02 22.56 -15.46
CA SER A 358 -9.59 21.56 -14.50
C SER A 358 -8.15 21.82 -14.00
N LEU A 359 -7.24 22.22 -14.89
CA LEU A 359 -5.87 22.57 -14.55
C LEU A 359 -5.80 23.84 -13.68
N THR A 360 -6.56 24.89 -14.04
CA THR A 360 -6.66 26.12 -13.24
C THR A 360 -7.22 25.81 -11.84
N LYS A 361 -8.25 24.96 -11.75
CA LYS A 361 -8.83 24.54 -10.47
C LYS A 361 -7.85 23.74 -9.60
N LEU A 362 -7.06 22.83 -10.22
CA LEU A 362 -6.01 22.08 -9.53
C LEU A 362 -4.92 23.01 -9.00
N ALA A 363 -4.50 24.01 -9.77
CA ALA A 363 -3.55 25.01 -9.32
C ALA A 363 -4.09 25.82 -8.12
N GLN A 364 -5.35 26.25 -8.17
CA GLN A 364 -5.99 26.93 -7.04
C GLN A 364 -6.06 26.04 -5.78
N GLN A 365 -6.33 24.74 -5.92
CA GLN A 365 -6.33 23.82 -4.80
C GLN A 365 -4.93 23.68 -4.17
N ILE A 366 -3.87 23.63 -4.99
CA ILE A 366 -2.49 23.58 -4.51
C ILE A 366 -2.12 24.87 -3.76
N HIS A 367 -2.62 26.04 -4.16
CA HIS A 367 -2.44 27.29 -3.39
C HIS A 367 -3.11 27.20 -2.03
N ILE A 368 -4.35 26.66 -1.96
CA ILE A 368 -5.05 26.45 -0.69
C ILE A 368 -4.25 25.50 0.21
N ASP A 369 -3.72 24.41 -0.34
CA ASP A 369 -2.90 23.45 0.38
C ASP A 369 -1.60 24.09 0.89
N ALA A 370 -0.95 24.96 0.11
CA ALA A 370 0.25 25.69 0.51
C ALA A 370 -0.01 26.63 1.69
N ASP A 371 -1.17 27.30 1.70
CA ASP A 371 -1.62 28.10 2.84
C ASP A 371 -1.85 27.22 4.09
N VAL A 372 -2.52 26.06 3.93
CA VAL A 372 -2.74 25.12 5.05
C VAL A 372 -1.42 24.59 5.59
N VAL A 373 -0.46 24.28 4.72
CA VAL A 373 0.90 23.85 5.12
C VAL A 373 1.60 24.97 5.88
N THR A 374 1.48 26.21 5.44
CA THR A 374 2.03 27.37 6.12
C THR A 374 1.42 27.54 7.52
N ASP A 375 0.10 27.46 7.63
CA ASP A 375 -0.61 27.51 8.91
C ASP A 375 -0.23 26.34 9.83
N LEU A 376 -0.05 25.13 9.27
CA LEU A 376 0.43 23.95 9.99
C LEU A 376 1.81 24.17 10.61
N ILE A 377 2.73 24.78 9.86
CA ILE A 377 4.10 25.06 10.30
C ILE A 377 4.11 26.18 11.34
N GLN A 378 3.32 27.22 11.15
CA GLN A 378 3.21 28.38 12.06
C GLN A 378 2.36 28.07 13.30
N GLY A 379 1.62 26.95 13.34
CA GLY A 379 0.72 26.60 14.45
C GLY A 379 -0.52 27.49 14.55
N LYS A 380 -0.97 28.08 13.44
CA LYS A 380 -2.20 28.91 13.37
C LYS A 380 -3.43 28.07 13.07
N GLN A 381 -4.61 28.52 13.54
CA GLN A 381 -5.89 27.86 13.28
C GLN A 381 -6.61 28.54 12.10
N ARG A 382 -6.99 27.76 11.09
CA ARG A 382 -8.03 28.18 10.15
C ARG A 382 -9.41 27.79 10.74
N SER A 383 -10.35 28.74 10.77
CA SER A 383 -11.72 28.50 11.21
C SER A 383 -12.48 27.68 10.17
N THR A 384 -12.29 26.38 10.19
CA THR A 384 -13.12 25.42 9.43
C THR A 384 -14.18 24.85 10.36
N ALA A 385 -15.43 24.82 9.89
CA ALA A 385 -16.57 24.29 10.62
C ALA A 385 -16.29 22.91 11.20
N GLN A 386 -16.55 22.76 12.47
CA GLN A 386 -16.38 21.53 13.25
C GLN A 386 -17.21 20.40 12.62
N ARG A 387 -16.53 19.44 11.98
CA ARG A 387 -17.16 18.18 11.57
C ARG A 387 -17.00 17.17 12.70
N ASP A 388 -18.10 16.84 13.35
CA ASP A 388 -18.16 15.79 14.37
C ASP A 388 -18.05 14.39 13.70
N ILE A 389 -16.83 13.88 13.57
CA ILE A 389 -16.61 12.49 13.18
C ILE A 389 -16.42 11.68 14.47
N SER A 390 -17.51 11.19 15.03
CA SER A 390 -17.48 10.27 16.16
C SER A 390 -17.60 8.83 15.65
N PRO A 391 -16.58 7.97 15.83
CA PRO A 391 -16.73 6.56 15.54
C PRO A 391 -17.69 5.89 16.54
N PRO A 392 -18.48 4.89 16.12
CA PRO A 392 -19.40 4.18 17.01
C PRO A 392 -18.65 3.49 18.16
N ALA A 393 -19.15 3.69 19.38
CA ALA A 393 -18.61 3.08 20.60
C ALA A 393 -18.94 1.57 20.65
N GLN A 394 -17.98 0.72 20.31
CA GLN A 394 -18.10 -0.73 20.56
C GLN A 394 -17.58 -1.08 21.98
N SER A 395 -18.25 -2.03 22.66
CA SER A 395 -17.82 -2.49 23.96
C SER A 395 -16.48 -3.23 23.88
N GLU A 396 -15.54 -2.95 24.78
CA GLU A 396 -14.17 -3.51 24.75
C GLU A 396 -14.12 -5.05 24.80
N ARG A 397 -15.09 -5.70 25.42
CA ARG A 397 -15.16 -7.20 25.50
C ARG A 397 -15.61 -7.82 24.19
N ALA A 398 -16.55 -7.20 23.47
CA ALA A 398 -17.00 -7.66 22.16
C ALA A 398 -15.85 -7.55 21.15
N ALA A 399 -15.04 -6.50 21.22
CA ALA A 399 -13.89 -6.29 20.33
C ALA A 399 -12.78 -7.37 20.44
N ILE A 400 -12.70 -8.12 21.54
CA ILE A 400 -11.70 -9.17 21.71
C ILE A 400 -12.24 -10.55 21.36
N ILE A 401 -13.44 -10.90 21.79
CA ILE A 401 -13.98 -12.28 21.67
C ILE A 401 -14.59 -12.51 20.29
N GLU A 402 -15.27 -11.53 19.77
CA GLU A 402 -16.00 -11.66 18.48
C GLU A 402 -15.09 -11.93 17.28
N PRO A 403 -13.96 -11.24 17.07
CA PRO A 403 -13.00 -11.58 16.01
C PRO A 403 -12.45 -13.01 16.14
N LEU A 404 -12.14 -13.45 17.37
CA LEU A 404 -11.63 -14.81 17.60
C LEU A 404 -12.69 -15.85 17.25
N ARG A 405 -13.93 -15.69 17.74
CA ARG A 405 -15.05 -16.60 17.46
C ARG A 405 -15.36 -16.71 15.97
N ASN A 406 -15.37 -15.57 15.28
CA ASN A 406 -15.67 -15.50 13.85
C ASN A 406 -14.57 -16.11 12.98
N ASN A 407 -13.33 -16.14 13.47
CA ASN A 407 -12.19 -16.70 12.75
C ASN A 407 -11.78 -18.12 13.20
N PHE A 408 -12.40 -18.67 14.25
CA PHE A 408 -12.08 -20.02 14.72
C PHE A 408 -12.83 -21.10 13.92
N THR A 409 -12.66 -21.05 12.60
CA THR A 409 -13.27 -21.98 11.64
C THR A 409 -12.24 -22.36 10.57
N PHE A 410 -12.37 -23.55 9.99
CA PHE A 410 -11.51 -23.98 8.88
C PHE A 410 -11.68 -23.14 7.60
N GLU A 411 -12.75 -22.36 7.50
CA GLU A 411 -12.95 -21.40 6.41
C GLU A 411 -12.05 -20.19 6.54
N SER A 412 -11.66 -19.82 7.77
CA SER A 412 -10.79 -18.68 8.02
C SER A 412 -9.37 -18.91 7.51
N VAL A 413 -8.88 -17.99 6.71
CA VAL A 413 -7.49 -17.98 6.19
C VAL A 413 -6.48 -17.88 7.33
N LEU A 414 -6.80 -17.06 8.33
CA LEU A 414 -5.91 -16.82 9.47
C LEU A 414 -5.82 -18.05 10.36
N PHE A 415 -6.92 -18.78 10.56
CA PHE A 415 -6.91 -20.03 11.29
C PHE A 415 -6.08 -21.11 10.57
N ARG A 416 -6.31 -21.31 9.27
CA ARG A 416 -5.53 -22.25 8.46
C ARG A 416 -4.05 -21.89 8.43
N HIS A 417 -3.74 -20.60 8.36
CA HIS A 417 -2.37 -20.13 8.43
C HIS A 417 -1.73 -20.41 9.80
N ALA A 418 -2.42 -20.13 10.90
CA ALA A 418 -1.93 -20.43 12.26
C ALA A 418 -1.67 -21.92 12.44
N LEU A 419 -2.58 -22.78 11.96
CA LEU A 419 -2.43 -24.23 12.01
C LEU A 419 -1.24 -24.71 11.18
N ARG A 420 -1.11 -24.22 9.93
CA ARG A 420 0.03 -24.52 9.04
C ARG A 420 1.35 -24.11 9.68
N LEU A 421 1.39 -22.88 10.22
CA LEU A 421 2.57 -22.34 10.88
C LEU A 421 3.00 -23.23 12.06
N ALA A 422 2.04 -23.65 12.90
CA ALA A 422 2.29 -24.53 14.02
C ALA A 422 2.81 -25.90 13.58
N ILE A 423 2.16 -26.55 12.61
CA ILE A 423 2.55 -27.88 12.10
C ILE A 423 3.97 -27.84 11.52
N ILE A 424 4.25 -26.90 10.62
CA ILE A 424 5.55 -26.85 9.93
C ILE A 424 6.67 -26.44 10.87
N THR A 425 6.45 -25.48 11.76
CA THR A 425 7.46 -25.08 12.75
C THR A 425 7.76 -26.21 13.72
N THR A 426 6.73 -26.94 14.18
CA THR A 426 6.90 -28.10 15.06
C THR A 426 7.62 -29.25 14.35
N PHE A 427 7.30 -29.49 13.07
CA PHE A 427 7.98 -30.49 12.27
C PHE A 427 9.46 -30.13 12.04
N ALA A 428 9.75 -28.86 11.78
CA ALA A 428 11.13 -28.36 11.63
C ALA A 428 11.92 -28.53 12.96
N GLU A 429 11.28 -28.29 14.11
CA GLU A 429 11.88 -28.47 15.44
C GLU A 429 12.12 -29.95 15.72
N LEU A 430 11.17 -30.82 15.39
CA LEU A 430 11.33 -32.28 15.49
C LEU A 430 12.51 -32.75 14.62
N LEU A 431 12.58 -32.29 13.36
CA LEU A 431 13.65 -32.63 12.44
C LEU A 431 15.03 -32.20 12.98
N ALA A 432 15.11 -30.96 13.49
CA ALA A 432 16.33 -30.42 14.10
C ALA A 432 16.77 -31.17 15.37
N SER A 433 15.81 -31.74 16.10
CA SER A 433 16.07 -32.47 17.33
C SER A 433 16.43 -33.93 17.09
N VAL A 434 15.82 -34.59 16.10
CA VAL A 434 16.08 -36.00 15.74
C VAL A 434 17.37 -36.18 14.93
N LEU A 435 17.59 -35.28 13.97
CA LEU A 435 18.85 -35.24 13.24
C LEU A 435 19.83 -34.39 14.06
N PRO A 436 21.03 -34.90 14.39
CA PRO A 436 22.01 -34.16 15.20
C PRO A 436 22.64 -33.02 14.37
N LEU A 437 21.80 -32.11 13.90
CA LEU A 437 22.22 -30.98 13.09
C LEU A 437 22.78 -29.87 13.98
N PRO A 438 24.05 -29.51 13.84
CA PRO A 438 24.62 -28.41 14.60
C PRO A 438 23.82 -27.12 14.29
N ARG A 439 23.20 -26.52 15.31
CA ARG A 439 22.41 -25.29 15.20
C ARG A 439 21.13 -25.42 14.36
N GLY A 440 20.48 -26.59 14.29
CA GLY A 440 19.29 -26.88 13.49
C GLY A 440 18.07 -25.95 13.73
N TYR A 441 18.04 -25.21 14.86
CA TYR A 441 17.01 -24.19 15.15
C TYR A 441 16.89 -23.11 14.06
N TRP A 442 17.90 -22.95 13.19
CA TRP A 442 17.82 -22.04 12.07
C TRP A 442 16.86 -22.54 10.99
N ILE A 443 16.64 -23.83 10.86
CA ILE A 443 15.64 -24.45 10.00
C ILE A 443 14.26 -23.99 10.46
N THR A 444 14.00 -24.17 11.76
CA THR A 444 12.75 -23.76 12.44
C THR A 444 12.48 -22.26 12.28
N LEU A 445 13.49 -21.41 12.51
CA LEU A 445 13.38 -19.96 12.34
C LEU A 445 13.11 -19.54 10.89
N THR A 446 13.73 -20.23 9.94
CA THR A 446 13.53 -19.89 8.52
C THR A 446 12.14 -20.29 8.09
N ALA A 447 11.65 -21.47 8.47
CA ALA A 447 10.29 -21.90 8.21
C ALA A 447 9.25 -20.95 8.84
N LEU A 448 9.43 -20.59 10.11
CA LEU A 448 8.56 -19.67 10.86
C LEU A 448 8.42 -18.29 10.16
N VAL A 449 9.54 -17.70 9.72
CA VAL A 449 9.53 -16.35 9.14
C VAL A 449 9.10 -16.35 7.67
N ALA A 450 9.41 -17.43 6.93
CA ALA A 450 9.10 -17.54 5.51
C ALA A 450 7.62 -17.81 5.24
N LEU A 451 6.95 -18.57 6.11
CA LEU A 451 5.52 -18.89 5.96
C LEU A 451 4.65 -17.64 6.03
N LYS A 452 3.78 -17.48 5.01
CA LYS A 452 2.77 -16.43 4.91
C LYS A 452 1.39 -17.05 4.72
N PRO A 453 0.29 -16.29 4.93
CA PRO A 453 -1.06 -16.80 4.73
C PRO A 453 -1.31 -17.38 3.33
N ASN A 454 -0.71 -16.79 2.29
CA ASN A 454 -0.82 -17.22 0.90
C ASN A 454 0.49 -17.86 0.38
N PHE A 455 0.39 -18.69 -0.66
CA PHE A 455 1.54 -19.36 -1.26
C PHE A 455 2.51 -18.36 -1.92
N GLY A 456 1.98 -17.39 -2.66
CA GLY A 456 2.79 -16.38 -3.35
C GLY A 456 3.69 -15.58 -2.40
N GLY A 457 3.14 -15.09 -1.29
CA GLY A 457 3.94 -14.39 -0.28
C GLY A 457 4.95 -15.30 0.42
N THR A 458 4.64 -16.61 0.59
CA THR A 458 5.60 -17.60 1.11
C THR A 458 6.74 -17.82 0.13
N SER A 459 6.44 -17.99 -1.16
CA SER A 459 7.43 -18.16 -2.23
C SER A 459 8.36 -16.96 -2.33
N GLU A 460 7.79 -15.76 -2.41
CA GLU A 460 8.57 -14.50 -2.48
C GLU A 460 9.49 -14.35 -1.27
N THR A 461 8.95 -14.47 -0.04
CA THR A 461 9.73 -14.32 1.18
C THR A 461 10.81 -15.40 1.29
N THR A 462 10.51 -16.64 0.89
CA THR A 462 11.47 -17.74 0.90
C THR A 462 12.64 -17.48 -0.05
N VAL A 463 12.35 -17.09 -1.30
CA VAL A 463 13.39 -16.81 -2.30
C VAL A 463 14.26 -15.63 -1.85
N GLN A 464 13.65 -14.52 -1.43
CA GLN A 464 14.38 -13.36 -0.92
C GLN A 464 15.29 -13.73 0.26
N ARG A 465 14.79 -14.57 1.17
CA ARG A 465 15.53 -15.00 2.37
C ARG A 465 16.64 -15.97 2.03
N VAL A 466 16.40 -16.98 1.20
CA VAL A 466 17.43 -17.98 0.83
C VAL A 466 18.55 -17.32 0.05
N ILE A 467 18.23 -16.56 -1.01
CA ILE A 467 19.25 -15.87 -1.81
C ILE A 467 19.99 -14.83 -0.96
N GLY A 468 19.26 -14.04 -0.16
CA GLY A 468 19.86 -13.08 0.74
C GLY A 468 20.79 -13.73 1.78
N THR A 469 20.43 -14.93 2.28
CA THR A 469 21.28 -15.68 3.22
C THR A 469 22.50 -16.31 2.53
N VAL A 470 22.37 -16.78 1.30
CA VAL A 470 23.52 -17.30 0.52
C VAL A 470 24.54 -16.19 0.28
N LEU A 471 24.10 -15.06 -0.29
CA LEU A 471 24.99 -13.93 -0.57
C LEU A 471 25.58 -13.34 0.73
N GLY A 472 24.75 -13.12 1.73
CA GLY A 472 25.20 -12.63 3.04
C GLY A 472 26.07 -13.64 3.79
N GLY A 473 25.84 -14.94 3.62
CA GLY A 473 26.66 -16.01 4.18
C GLY A 473 28.07 -16.01 3.58
N ILE A 474 28.18 -15.86 2.26
CA ILE A 474 29.49 -15.73 1.57
C ILE A 474 30.24 -14.50 2.10
N ILE A 475 29.57 -13.36 2.20
CA ILE A 475 30.17 -12.12 2.76
C ILE A 475 30.61 -12.36 4.22
N GLY A 476 29.78 -13.00 5.02
CA GLY A 476 30.08 -13.30 6.43
C GLY A 476 31.27 -14.24 6.60
N ILE A 477 31.33 -15.31 5.79
CA ILE A 477 32.49 -16.24 5.74
C ILE A 477 33.77 -15.47 5.40
N THR A 478 33.71 -14.66 4.33
CA THR A 478 34.85 -13.83 3.91
C THR A 478 35.32 -12.88 4.99
N LEU A 479 34.39 -12.21 5.67
CA LEU A 479 34.71 -11.31 6.78
C LEU A 479 35.35 -12.06 7.95
N VAL A 480 34.85 -13.24 8.33
CA VAL A 480 35.42 -14.05 9.40
C VAL A 480 36.86 -14.49 9.04
N LEU A 481 37.10 -14.89 7.79
CA LEU A 481 38.44 -15.31 7.34
C LEU A 481 39.43 -14.12 7.29
N LEU A 482 38.97 -12.94 6.84
CA LEU A 482 39.80 -11.73 6.76
C LEU A 482 40.11 -11.12 8.13
N LEU A 483 39.16 -11.16 9.04
CA LEU A 483 39.29 -10.55 10.37
C LEU A 483 39.96 -11.50 11.40
N LYS A 484 40.13 -12.77 11.07
CA LYS A 484 40.83 -13.74 11.93
C LYS A 484 42.34 -13.46 11.94
N ASN A 485 42.78 -12.63 12.88
CA ASN A 485 44.18 -12.31 13.05
C ASN A 485 44.83 -13.25 14.11
N PRO A 486 45.74 -14.16 13.74
CA PRO A 486 46.32 -15.10 14.68
C PRO A 486 47.22 -14.44 15.75
N LEU A 487 47.69 -13.20 15.50
CA LEU A 487 48.59 -12.47 16.40
C LEU A 487 47.90 -11.62 17.47
N ALA A 488 46.57 -11.43 17.37
CA ALA A 488 45.82 -10.51 18.22
C ALA A 488 44.50 -11.11 18.69
N MET A 489 44.50 -12.26 19.37
CA MET A 489 43.29 -12.94 19.85
C MET A 489 42.42 -12.08 20.76
N SER A 490 42.98 -11.17 21.54
CA SER A 490 42.24 -10.28 22.46
C SER A 490 41.49 -9.14 21.73
N THR A 491 41.93 -8.70 20.54
CA THR A 491 41.31 -7.61 19.80
C THR A 491 40.27 -8.09 18.78
N THR A 492 40.31 -9.36 18.39
CA THR A 492 39.40 -9.95 17.37
C THR A 492 37.93 -9.85 17.79
N GLY A 493 37.62 -10.05 19.08
CA GLY A 493 36.26 -9.95 19.60
C GLY A 493 35.67 -8.54 19.48
N TYR A 494 36.47 -7.49 19.76
CA TYR A 494 36.04 -6.10 19.60
C TYR A 494 35.82 -5.75 18.14
N THR A 495 36.70 -6.23 17.26
CA THR A 495 36.57 -6.00 15.80
C THR A 495 35.28 -6.63 15.26
N TYR A 496 34.97 -7.86 15.68
CA TYR A 496 33.70 -8.51 15.31
C TYR A 496 32.48 -7.74 15.84
N ALA A 497 32.53 -7.24 17.07
CA ALA A 497 31.45 -6.45 17.65
C ALA A 497 31.22 -5.12 16.91
N ILE A 498 32.31 -4.41 16.54
CA ILE A 498 32.22 -3.17 15.76
C ILE A 498 31.66 -3.43 14.35
N CYS A 499 32.17 -4.46 13.65
CA CYS A 499 31.66 -4.85 12.33
C CYS A 499 30.18 -5.28 12.39
N PHE A 500 29.80 -6.04 13.42
CA PHE A 500 28.41 -6.41 13.67
C PHE A 500 27.50 -5.19 13.81
N LEU A 501 27.85 -4.24 14.66
CA LEU A 501 27.06 -3.03 14.90
C LEU A 501 26.97 -2.17 13.63
N SER A 502 28.06 -2.05 12.87
CA SER A 502 28.08 -1.31 11.60
C SER A 502 27.18 -1.94 10.55
N LEU A 503 27.22 -3.26 10.38
CA LEU A 503 26.35 -4.01 9.47
C LEU A 503 24.89 -3.91 9.86
N VAL A 504 24.57 -3.98 11.17
CA VAL A 504 23.21 -3.81 11.66
C VAL A 504 22.70 -2.39 11.40
N PHE A 505 23.53 -1.38 11.61
CA PHE A 505 23.17 0.01 11.30
C PHE A 505 22.75 0.16 9.82
N VAL A 506 23.56 -0.35 8.90
CA VAL A 506 23.26 -0.26 7.47
C VAL A 506 22.03 -1.11 7.12
N ALA A 507 21.95 -2.34 7.63
CA ALA A 507 20.82 -3.25 7.40
C ALA A 507 19.49 -2.62 7.81
N MET A 508 19.44 -2.04 9.03
CA MET A 508 18.21 -1.42 9.54
C MET A 508 17.87 -0.10 8.83
N SER A 509 18.87 0.61 8.30
CA SER A 509 18.63 1.81 7.48
C SER A 509 18.00 1.48 6.13
N VAL A 510 18.31 0.32 5.54
CA VAL A 510 17.85 -0.10 4.21
C VAL A 510 16.62 -1.02 4.27
N ARG A 511 16.23 -1.51 5.44
CA ARG A 511 15.12 -2.47 5.63
C ARG A 511 13.81 -2.03 4.97
N SER A 512 13.48 -0.75 4.99
CA SER A 512 12.28 -0.19 4.36
C SER A 512 12.34 -0.16 2.83
N LEU A 513 13.53 -0.17 2.25
CA LEU A 513 13.75 -0.07 0.81
C LEU A 513 13.79 -1.45 0.14
N SER A 514 14.40 -2.46 0.78
CA SER A 514 14.47 -3.81 0.24
C SER A 514 14.70 -4.85 1.33
N TYR A 515 13.79 -5.83 1.40
CA TYR A 515 13.93 -6.95 2.33
C TYR A 515 15.11 -7.86 1.96
N SER A 516 15.37 -8.06 0.68
CA SER A 516 16.50 -8.88 0.20
C SER A 516 17.83 -8.29 0.65
N ILE A 517 18.06 -6.99 0.44
CA ILE A 517 19.29 -6.30 0.85
C ILE A 517 19.42 -6.30 2.37
N PHE A 518 18.32 -6.12 3.09
CA PHE A 518 18.32 -6.24 4.55
C PHE A 518 18.85 -7.62 5.00
N ILE A 519 18.42 -8.73 4.38
CA ILE A 519 18.89 -10.08 4.72
C ILE A 519 20.36 -10.28 4.33
N ILE A 520 20.80 -9.77 3.18
CA ILE A 520 22.21 -9.82 2.74
C ILE A 520 23.13 -9.19 3.78
N LEU A 521 22.72 -8.09 4.39
CA LEU A 521 23.50 -7.36 5.41
C LEU A 521 23.34 -7.97 6.81
N LEU A 522 22.15 -8.45 7.14
CA LEU A 522 21.86 -9.03 8.46
C LEU A 522 22.55 -10.38 8.67
N THR A 523 22.67 -11.19 7.62
CA THR A 523 23.27 -12.54 7.73
C THR A 523 24.75 -12.47 8.15
N PRO A 524 25.65 -11.69 7.53
CA PRO A 524 27.03 -11.57 8.00
C PRO A 524 27.10 -10.94 9.40
N ALA A 525 26.22 -10.02 9.74
CA ALA A 525 26.15 -9.47 11.10
C ALA A 525 25.90 -10.59 12.13
N ILE A 526 24.93 -11.47 11.87
CA ILE A 526 24.62 -12.59 12.78
C ILE A 526 25.80 -13.57 12.84
N ILE A 527 26.48 -13.86 11.74
CA ILE A 527 27.67 -14.74 11.71
C ILE A 527 28.78 -14.16 12.59
N LEU A 528 29.04 -12.86 12.50
CA LEU A 528 30.04 -12.18 13.35
C LEU A 528 29.61 -12.20 14.83
N LEU A 529 28.34 -11.91 15.15
CA LEU A 529 27.83 -11.96 16.52
C LEU A 529 28.02 -13.36 17.14
N LEU A 530 27.72 -14.41 16.37
CA LEU A 530 27.89 -15.78 16.84
C LEU A 530 29.37 -16.14 17.07
N ASN A 531 30.28 -15.56 16.29
CA ASN A 531 31.71 -15.72 16.51
C ASN A 531 32.25 -14.93 17.73
N VAL A 532 31.56 -13.86 18.16
CA VAL A 532 31.85 -13.18 19.42
C VAL A 532 31.46 -14.05 20.63
N ILE A 533 30.28 -14.70 20.54
CA ILE A 533 29.72 -15.49 21.66
C ILE A 533 30.35 -16.88 21.75
N SER A 534 30.61 -17.51 20.60
CA SER A 534 31.19 -18.87 20.51
C SER A 534 32.10 -18.97 19.31
N ALA A 535 33.37 -19.31 19.48
CA ALA A 535 34.34 -19.43 18.39
C ALA A 535 33.96 -20.54 17.39
N GLY A 536 33.00 -20.27 16.50
CA GLY A 536 32.46 -21.22 15.51
C GLY A 536 33.12 -21.13 14.14
N GLY A 537 33.98 -20.15 13.89
CA GLY A 537 34.67 -19.99 12.62
C GLY A 537 33.77 -19.73 11.40
N TRP A 538 34.29 -20.04 10.22
CA TRP A 538 33.56 -19.89 8.95
C TRP A 538 32.45 -20.94 8.77
N GLU A 539 32.51 -22.06 9.48
CA GLU A 539 31.52 -23.16 9.44
C GLU A 539 30.11 -22.68 9.79
N VAL A 540 30.02 -21.67 10.67
CA VAL A 540 28.74 -21.03 11.01
C VAL A 540 28.02 -20.48 9.79
N GLY A 541 28.77 -19.90 8.85
CA GLY A 541 28.22 -19.36 7.61
C GLY A 541 27.66 -20.45 6.69
N VAL A 542 28.40 -21.56 6.54
CA VAL A 542 27.97 -22.70 5.72
C VAL A 542 26.70 -23.35 6.29
N LEU A 543 26.69 -23.63 7.59
CA LEU A 543 25.51 -24.17 8.27
C LEU A 543 24.30 -23.24 8.11
N ARG A 544 24.50 -21.93 8.22
CA ARG A 544 23.44 -20.93 8.06
C ARG A 544 22.80 -20.97 6.67
N ILE A 545 23.62 -21.15 5.62
CA ILE A 545 23.13 -21.29 4.24
C ILE A 545 22.30 -22.57 4.10
N PHE A 546 22.83 -23.70 4.56
CA PHE A 546 22.17 -25.00 4.48
C PHE A 546 20.85 -25.02 5.24
N ASP A 547 20.84 -24.59 6.51
CA ASP A 547 19.65 -24.54 7.35
C ASP A 547 18.58 -23.61 6.79
N SER A 548 18.98 -22.49 6.19
CA SER A 548 18.04 -21.57 5.57
C SER A 548 17.43 -22.14 4.31
N PHE A 549 18.20 -22.88 3.52
CA PHE A 549 17.68 -23.59 2.35
C PHE A 549 16.66 -24.66 2.78
N LEU A 550 17.02 -25.50 3.74
CA LEU A 550 16.12 -26.56 4.22
C LEU A 550 14.84 -26.01 4.86
N GLY A 551 14.96 -24.96 5.69
CA GLY A 551 13.79 -24.26 6.27
C GLY A 551 12.92 -23.61 5.21
N GLY A 552 13.50 -23.06 4.15
CA GLY A 552 12.79 -22.53 2.99
C GLY A 552 12.02 -23.60 2.22
N VAL A 553 12.63 -24.76 1.98
CA VAL A 553 11.99 -25.92 1.35
C VAL A 553 10.80 -26.39 2.20
N LEU A 554 10.96 -26.52 3.52
CA LEU A 554 9.88 -26.90 4.43
C LEU A 554 8.72 -25.88 4.40
N ALA A 555 9.03 -24.59 4.36
CA ALA A 555 8.01 -23.54 4.25
C ALA A 555 7.21 -23.64 2.94
N LEU A 556 7.90 -23.87 1.82
CA LEU A 556 7.24 -24.04 0.51
C LEU A 556 6.40 -25.30 0.46
N LEU A 557 6.94 -26.45 0.90
CA LEU A 557 6.20 -27.71 0.96
C LEU A 557 4.98 -27.59 1.88
N GLY A 558 5.14 -26.98 3.05
CA GLY A 558 4.03 -26.75 3.98
C GLY A 558 2.97 -25.83 3.42
N SER A 559 3.36 -24.77 2.71
CA SER A 559 2.42 -23.85 2.08
C SER A 559 1.68 -24.48 0.90
N TYR A 560 2.30 -25.46 0.23
CA TYR A 560 1.71 -26.18 -0.90
C TYR A 560 0.82 -27.33 -0.46
N LEU A 561 1.24 -28.12 0.53
CA LEU A 561 0.56 -29.36 0.94
C LEU A 561 -0.49 -29.15 2.04
N LEU A 562 -0.26 -28.22 2.99
CA LEU A 562 -1.14 -28.04 4.15
C LEU A 562 -2.10 -26.89 3.92
N PHE A 563 -3.37 -27.22 3.73
CA PHE A 563 -4.45 -26.24 3.58
C PHE A 563 -4.11 -25.15 2.57
N PRO A 564 -3.77 -25.51 1.31
CA PRO A 564 -3.40 -24.51 0.31
C PRO A 564 -4.52 -23.50 0.16
N HIS A 565 -4.13 -22.25 0.00
CA HIS A 565 -5.06 -21.16 -0.20
C HIS A 565 -4.65 -20.44 -1.46
N TRP A 566 -5.40 -20.67 -2.53
CA TRP A 566 -5.14 -20.14 -3.84
C TRP A 566 -5.89 -18.83 -4.04
N GLU A 567 -5.21 -17.80 -4.50
CA GLU A 567 -5.82 -16.52 -4.84
C GLU A 567 -6.88 -16.69 -5.94
N ARG A 568 -6.69 -17.68 -6.84
CA ARG A 568 -7.67 -18.04 -7.87
C ARG A 568 -9.08 -18.31 -7.31
N GLU A 569 -9.19 -18.97 -6.16
CA GLU A 569 -10.49 -19.29 -5.54
C GLU A 569 -11.17 -18.08 -4.93
N LYS A 570 -10.39 -17.05 -4.53
CA LYS A 570 -10.90 -15.82 -3.90
C LYS A 570 -11.12 -14.68 -4.86
N LEU A 571 -10.43 -14.71 -5.97
CA LEU A 571 -10.46 -13.62 -6.93
C LEU A 571 -11.87 -13.33 -7.43
N PRO A 572 -12.73 -14.33 -7.75
CA PRO A 572 -14.13 -14.07 -8.15
C PRO A 572 -14.91 -13.31 -7.07
N THR A 573 -14.80 -13.71 -5.81
CA THR A 573 -15.44 -13.00 -4.68
C THR A 573 -14.89 -11.59 -4.48
N GLN A 574 -13.58 -11.38 -4.70
CA GLN A 574 -13.00 -10.03 -4.63
C GLN A 574 -13.49 -9.16 -5.79
N LEU A 575 -13.58 -9.71 -7.00
CA LEU A 575 -14.09 -9.00 -8.17
C LEU A 575 -15.59 -8.67 -8.02
N GLU A 576 -16.40 -9.60 -7.47
CA GLU A 576 -17.79 -9.34 -7.11
C GLU A 576 -17.90 -8.14 -6.16
N LYS A 577 -17.15 -8.13 -5.06
CA LYS A 577 -17.12 -7.01 -4.11
C LYS A 577 -16.73 -5.69 -4.78
N THR A 578 -15.76 -5.76 -5.68
CA THR A 578 -15.28 -4.59 -6.42
C THR A 578 -16.37 -4.04 -7.35
N ILE A 579 -17.06 -4.90 -8.10
CA ILE A 579 -18.19 -4.47 -8.97
C ILE A 579 -19.32 -3.88 -8.11
N ARG A 580 -19.70 -4.51 -6.99
CA ARG A 580 -20.74 -3.99 -6.09
C ARG A 580 -20.39 -2.64 -5.48
N ALA A 581 -19.13 -2.42 -5.09
CA ALA A 581 -18.68 -1.14 -4.57
C ALA A 581 -18.74 -0.04 -5.66
N ASN A 582 -18.31 -0.35 -6.88
CA ASN A 582 -18.42 0.55 -8.02
C ASN A 582 -19.89 0.83 -8.39
N LEU A 583 -20.74 -0.17 -8.35
CA LEU A 583 -22.19 -0.05 -8.58
C LEU A 583 -22.83 0.91 -7.54
N THR A 584 -22.55 0.73 -6.26
CA THR A 584 -23.08 1.60 -5.20
C THR A 584 -22.64 3.05 -5.41
N TYR A 585 -21.39 3.26 -5.80
CA TYR A 585 -20.88 4.59 -6.12
C TYR A 585 -21.59 5.18 -7.36
N PHE A 586 -21.75 4.39 -8.44
CA PHE A 586 -22.47 4.80 -9.64
C PHE A 586 -23.93 5.16 -9.35
N GLN A 587 -24.68 4.32 -8.61
CA GLN A 587 -26.05 4.59 -8.21
C GLN A 587 -26.18 5.95 -7.51
N GLN A 588 -25.26 6.27 -6.60
CA GLN A 588 -25.29 7.54 -5.90
C GLN A 588 -24.97 8.74 -6.82
N VAL A 589 -24.01 8.59 -7.74
CA VAL A 589 -23.67 9.62 -8.74
C VAL A 589 -24.89 9.89 -9.61
N ILE A 590 -25.55 8.86 -10.14
CA ILE A 590 -26.73 8.99 -11.01
C ILE A 590 -27.94 9.54 -10.25
N ALA A 591 -28.17 9.10 -9.02
CA ALA A 591 -29.25 9.67 -8.18
C ALA A 591 -29.10 11.19 -8.01
N ASN A 592 -27.87 11.69 -7.91
CA ASN A 592 -27.60 13.12 -7.88
C ASN A 592 -27.87 13.81 -9.24
N TYR A 593 -27.58 13.16 -10.38
CA TYR A 593 -27.92 13.70 -11.71
C TYR A 593 -29.43 13.79 -11.92
N LEU A 594 -30.18 12.79 -11.47
CA LEU A 594 -31.63 12.71 -11.61
C LEU A 594 -32.39 13.51 -10.52
N HIS A 595 -31.69 14.27 -9.67
CA HIS A 595 -32.26 15.03 -8.53
C HIS A 595 -33.11 14.20 -7.57
N GLN A 596 -32.92 12.88 -7.51
CA GLN A 596 -33.66 11.98 -6.63
C GLN A 596 -33.20 12.07 -5.17
N GLN A 597 -31.95 12.42 -4.94
CA GLN A 597 -31.37 12.61 -3.60
C GLN A 597 -30.21 13.63 -3.65
N ASN A 598 -30.23 14.60 -2.75
CA ASN A 598 -29.06 15.44 -2.50
C ASN A 598 -28.17 14.74 -1.46
N ALA A 599 -27.31 13.84 -1.91
CA ALA A 599 -26.32 13.24 -1.02
C ALA A 599 -25.34 14.30 -0.50
N SER A 600 -24.99 14.21 0.78
CA SER A 600 -23.93 15.07 1.33
C SER A 600 -22.59 14.76 0.60
N THR A 601 -21.78 15.78 0.40
CA THR A 601 -20.44 15.63 -0.22
C THR A 601 -19.61 14.56 0.52
N ASP A 602 -19.80 14.42 1.82
CA ASP A 602 -19.09 13.44 2.65
C ASP A 602 -19.51 12.00 2.36
N SER A 603 -20.81 11.73 2.15
CA SER A 603 -21.29 10.39 1.78
C SER A 603 -20.76 9.97 0.40
N MET A 604 -20.75 10.90 -0.57
CA MET A 604 -20.21 10.66 -1.90
C MET A 604 -18.70 10.33 -1.86
N ASN A 605 -17.94 11.12 -1.10
CA ASN A 605 -16.50 10.89 -0.92
C ASN A 605 -16.21 9.55 -0.24
N MET A 606 -17.04 9.12 0.72
CA MET A 606 -16.91 7.83 1.40
C MET A 606 -17.14 6.66 0.42
N LEU A 607 -18.22 6.67 -0.35
CA LEU A 607 -18.54 5.62 -1.32
C LEU A 607 -17.45 5.50 -2.39
N ARG A 608 -16.98 6.63 -2.90
CA ARG A 608 -15.89 6.66 -3.86
C ARG A 608 -14.59 6.09 -3.28
N HIS A 609 -14.24 6.47 -2.04
CA HIS A 609 -13.04 5.92 -1.38
C HIS A 609 -13.16 4.40 -1.19
N GLN A 610 -14.36 3.91 -0.84
CA GLN A 610 -14.62 2.49 -0.73
C GLN A 610 -14.46 1.78 -2.08
N ALA A 611 -15.02 2.33 -3.16
CA ALA A 611 -14.86 1.77 -4.50
C ALA A 611 -13.38 1.77 -4.95
N ALA A 612 -12.64 2.87 -4.71
CA ALA A 612 -11.21 2.97 -5.01
C ALA A 612 -10.39 1.91 -4.24
N LEU A 613 -10.70 1.70 -2.95
CA LEU A 613 -10.02 0.70 -2.13
C LEU A 613 -10.29 -0.73 -2.65
N GLU A 614 -11.54 -1.06 -3.00
CA GLU A 614 -11.85 -2.38 -3.54
C GLU A 614 -11.21 -2.62 -4.91
N ASN A 615 -11.10 -1.59 -5.76
CA ASN A 615 -10.34 -1.67 -7.02
C ASN A 615 -8.85 -1.94 -6.76
N ALA A 616 -8.23 -1.27 -5.79
CA ALA A 616 -6.84 -1.52 -5.39
C ALA A 616 -6.65 -2.94 -4.82
N ASN A 617 -7.62 -3.44 -4.02
CA ASN A 617 -7.62 -4.79 -3.48
C ASN A 617 -7.71 -5.85 -4.59
N ALA A 618 -8.56 -5.64 -5.61
CA ALA A 618 -8.68 -6.53 -6.76
C ALA A 618 -7.37 -6.61 -7.56
N ASN A 619 -6.73 -5.46 -7.80
CA ASN A 619 -5.43 -5.41 -8.48
C ASN A 619 -4.35 -6.13 -7.67
N ALA A 620 -4.28 -5.91 -6.36
CA ALA A 620 -3.34 -6.59 -5.48
C ALA A 620 -3.58 -8.12 -5.45
N ALA A 621 -4.83 -8.58 -5.48
CA ALA A 621 -5.18 -10.00 -5.56
C ALA A 621 -4.70 -10.62 -6.89
N ALA A 622 -4.90 -9.93 -8.01
CA ALA A 622 -4.37 -10.37 -9.30
C ALA A 622 -2.84 -10.43 -9.33
N GLN A 623 -2.15 -9.43 -8.76
CA GLN A 623 -0.68 -9.47 -8.66
C GLN A 623 -0.19 -10.67 -7.85
N ARG A 624 -0.88 -11.05 -6.77
CA ARG A 624 -0.55 -12.25 -6.00
C ARG A 624 -0.80 -13.54 -6.80
N LEU A 625 -1.83 -13.57 -7.65
CA LEU A 625 -2.09 -14.69 -8.55
C LEU A 625 -0.88 -14.97 -9.47
N PHE A 626 -0.17 -13.95 -9.95
CA PHE A 626 1.05 -14.14 -10.76
C PHE A 626 2.20 -14.83 -10.02
N SER A 627 2.22 -14.78 -8.70
CA SER A 627 3.24 -15.45 -7.88
C SER A 627 2.90 -16.90 -7.55
N GLU A 628 1.71 -17.38 -7.95
CA GLU A 628 1.29 -18.77 -7.80
C GLU A 628 1.87 -19.68 -8.91
N PRO A 629 1.94 -21.03 -8.69
CA PRO A 629 2.38 -21.97 -9.71
C PRO A 629 1.46 -21.94 -10.94
N ARG A 630 2.03 -22.01 -12.14
CA ARG A 630 1.29 -21.88 -13.41
C ARG A 630 0.07 -22.81 -13.56
N HIS A 631 0.16 -24.04 -13.04
CA HIS A 631 -0.95 -25.01 -13.12
C HIS A 631 -2.16 -24.63 -12.27
N VAL A 632 -2.01 -23.66 -11.34
CA VAL A 632 -3.07 -23.19 -10.45
C VAL A 632 -3.62 -21.83 -10.89
N GLN A 633 -2.81 -21.02 -11.59
CA GLN A 633 -3.17 -19.65 -11.94
C GLN A 633 -4.43 -19.52 -12.79
N GLY A 634 -4.74 -20.52 -13.64
CA GLY A 634 -5.80 -20.41 -14.64
C GLY A 634 -5.48 -19.42 -15.76
N GLU A 635 -6.51 -18.91 -16.43
CA GLU A 635 -6.36 -17.91 -17.49
C GLU A 635 -6.18 -16.51 -16.90
N ILE A 636 -4.98 -15.96 -17.00
CA ILE A 636 -4.61 -14.65 -16.42
C ILE A 636 -5.13 -13.49 -17.26
N GLU A 637 -5.12 -13.64 -18.60
CA GLU A 637 -5.47 -12.56 -19.54
C GLU A 637 -6.90 -12.03 -19.33
N PRO A 638 -7.94 -12.88 -19.24
CA PRO A 638 -9.31 -12.41 -18.97
C PRO A 638 -9.42 -11.68 -17.62
N VAL A 639 -8.76 -12.18 -16.58
CA VAL A 639 -8.77 -11.55 -15.25
C VAL A 639 -8.17 -10.14 -15.30
N MET A 640 -7.01 -9.98 -15.95
CA MET A 640 -6.37 -8.66 -16.08
C MET A 640 -7.21 -7.71 -16.91
N THR A 641 -7.81 -8.21 -18.00
CA THR A 641 -8.73 -7.43 -18.83
C THR A 641 -9.91 -6.95 -17.99
N LEU A 642 -10.54 -7.83 -17.23
CA LEU A 642 -11.67 -7.47 -16.36
C LEU A 642 -11.30 -6.37 -15.36
N ILE A 643 -10.15 -6.48 -14.69
CA ILE A 643 -9.69 -5.47 -13.72
C ILE A 643 -9.46 -4.11 -14.40
N ILE A 644 -8.87 -4.09 -15.60
CA ILE A 644 -8.66 -2.86 -16.36
C ILE A 644 -9.99 -2.17 -16.65
N TYR A 645 -11.01 -2.92 -17.11
CA TYR A 645 -12.30 -2.35 -17.46
C TYR A 645 -13.17 -1.98 -16.26
N ILE A 646 -13.11 -2.73 -15.14
CA ILE A 646 -13.73 -2.30 -13.87
C ILE A 646 -13.13 -0.96 -13.39
N ARG A 647 -11.82 -0.77 -13.52
CA ARG A 647 -11.16 0.48 -13.16
C ARG A 647 -11.48 1.60 -14.14
N GLY A 648 -11.59 1.30 -15.43
CA GLY A 648 -12.09 2.24 -16.44
C GLY A 648 -13.48 2.76 -16.04
N PHE A 649 -14.40 1.86 -15.73
CA PHE A 649 -15.73 2.19 -15.24
C PHE A 649 -15.68 3.11 -13.99
N PHE A 650 -14.85 2.78 -13.00
CA PHE A 650 -14.65 3.65 -11.84
C PHE A 650 -14.17 5.05 -12.22
N SER A 651 -13.25 5.13 -13.19
CA SER A 651 -12.73 6.39 -13.71
C SER A 651 -13.81 7.22 -14.36
N SER A 652 -14.59 6.64 -15.27
CA SER A 652 -15.70 7.31 -15.97
C SER A 652 -16.78 7.80 -14.98
N VAL A 653 -17.12 6.99 -13.97
CA VAL A 653 -18.04 7.40 -12.89
C VAL A 653 -17.49 8.55 -12.07
N THR A 654 -16.18 8.55 -11.81
CA THR A 654 -15.51 9.63 -11.06
C THR A 654 -15.53 10.94 -11.87
N THR A 655 -15.30 10.85 -13.18
CA THR A 655 -15.41 11.97 -14.10
C THR A 655 -16.82 12.55 -14.13
N LEU A 656 -17.84 11.68 -14.18
CA LEU A 656 -19.25 12.12 -14.07
C LEU A 656 -19.51 12.85 -12.75
N ALA A 657 -19.01 12.34 -11.62
CA ALA A 657 -19.22 12.99 -10.32
C ALA A 657 -18.58 14.39 -10.26
N GLU A 658 -17.44 14.61 -10.89
CA GLU A 658 -16.81 15.93 -11.00
C GLU A 658 -17.60 16.86 -11.94
N HIS A 659 -18.11 16.36 -13.07
CA HIS A 659 -18.97 17.16 -13.96
C HIS A 659 -20.23 17.65 -13.28
N LYS A 660 -20.86 16.86 -12.40
CA LYS A 660 -22.06 17.25 -11.66
C LYS A 660 -21.86 18.49 -10.81
N ARG A 661 -20.68 18.77 -10.31
CA ARG A 661 -20.38 19.99 -9.52
C ARG A 661 -20.62 21.29 -10.30
N GLU A 662 -20.52 21.23 -11.64
CA GLU A 662 -20.73 22.36 -12.54
C GLU A 662 -22.11 22.34 -13.21
N PHE A 663 -22.95 21.34 -12.93
CA PHE A 663 -24.20 21.05 -13.62
C PHE A 663 -25.39 21.82 -13.00
N SER A 664 -26.11 22.62 -13.81
CA SER A 664 -27.28 23.37 -13.35
C SER A 664 -28.55 22.52 -13.26
N GLY A 665 -28.63 21.44 -14.03
CA GLY A 665 -29.76 20.53 -14.06
C GLY A 665 -30.99 21.04 -14.82
N GLU A 666 -30.84 22.15 -15.57
CA GLU A 666 -31.91 22.73 -16.37
C GLU A 666 -32.32 21.86 -17.57
N TYR A 667 -31.40 21.02 -18.05
CA TYR A 667 -31.62 20.13 -19.19
C TYR A 667 -31.28 18.69 -18.81
N GLN A 668 -32.17 17.74 -19.14
CA GLN A 668 -31.96 16.31 -18.93
C GLN A 668 -32.35 15.51 -20.16
N PHE A 669 -31.61 14.45 -20.46
CA PHE A 669 -31.98 13.51 -21.52
C PHE A 669 -33.15 12.63 -21.06
N SER A 670 -34.15 12.44 -21.92
CA SER A 670 -35.31 11.59 -21.64
C SER A 670 -34.94 10.13 -21.37
N GLU A 671 -33.91 9.63 -22.09
CA GLU A 671 -33.43 8.25 -22.04
C GLU A 671 -32.43 7.97 -20.92
N LEU A 672 -31.92 9.00 -20.27
CA LEU A 672 -30.85 8.86 -19.25
C LEU A 672 -31.27 7.91 -18.13
N LYS A 673 -32.48 8.03 -17.63
CA LYS A 673 -32.99 7.17 -16.56
C LYS A 673 -33.08 5.71 -17.00
N LEU A 674 -33.63 5.44 -18.18
CA LEU A 674 -33.77 4.08 -18.70
C LEU A 674 -32.41 3.43 -18.93
N LEU A 675 -31.47 4.16 -19.52
CA LEU A 675 -30.09 3.69 -19.73
C LEU A 675 -29.40 3.36 -18.39
N THR A 676 -29.50 4.26 -17.42
CA THR A 676 -28.84 4.07 -16.11
C THR A 676 -29.46 2.94 -15.29
N ASP A 677 -30.79 2.79 -15.31
CA ASP A 677 -31.47 1.67 -14.64
C ASP A 677 -31.07 0.33 -15.27
N THR A 678 -30.94 0.28 -16.61
CA THR A 678 -30.44 -0.91 -17.33
C THR A 678 -28.99 -1.22 -16.96
N ILE A 679 -28.11 -0.21 -16.88
CA ILE A 679 -26.70 -0.38 -16.45
C ILE A 679 -26.61 -0.96 -15.04
N ILE A 680 -27.45 -0.48 -14.12
CA ILE A 680 -27.50 -0.95 -12.74
C ILE A 680 -27.85 -2.46 -12.73
N GLN A 681 -28.89 -2.88 -13.48
CA GLN A 681 -29.28 -4.28 -13.57
C GLN A 681 -28.17 -5.18 -14.14
N ILE A 682 -27.47 -4.71 -15.18
CA ILE A 682 -26.34 -5.45 -15.76
C ILE A 682 -25.22 -5.62 -14.74
N LEU A 683 -24.83 -4.57 -14.03
CA LEU A 683 -23.75 -4.64 -13.04
C LEU A 683 -24.13 -5.56 -11.85
N GLU A 684 -25.38 -5.59 -11.42
CA GLU A 684 -25.90 -6.53 -10.43
C GLU A 684 -25.77 -7.97 -10.94
N ASP A 685 -26.20 -8.24 -12.17
CA ASP A 685 -26.07 -9.56 -12.79
C ASP A 685 -24.61 -10.00 -12.94
N LEU A 686 -23.72 -9.11 -13.39
CA LEU A 686 -22.29 -9.39 -13.51
C LEU A 686 -21.64 -9.72 -12.15
N ALA A 687 -22.02 -9.02 -11.10
CA ALA A 687 -21.55 -9.28 -9.75
C ALA A 687 -22.04 -10.64 -9.25
N ASP A 688 -23.32 -10.95 -9.46
CA ASP A 688 -23.95 -12.24 -9.10
C ASP A 688 -23.36 -13.40 -9.89
N ALA A 689 -23.12 -13.22 -11.20
CA ALA A 689 -22.50 -14.20 -12.07
C ALA A 689 -21.10 -14.60 -11.58
N LEU A 690 -20.28 -13.63 -11.20
CA LEU A 690 -18.95 -13.87 -10.61
C LEU A 690 -19.04 -14.57 -9.25
N GLY A 691 -19.94 -14.12 -8.37
CA GLY A 691 -20.06 -14.66 -7.02
C GLY A 691 -20.58 -16.12 -7.01
N ARG A 692 -21.47 -16.48 -7.93
CA ARG A 692 -22.08 -17.80 -8.02
C ARG A 692 -21.38 -18.74 -9.01
N GLY A 693 -20.45 -18.26 -9.81
CA GLY A 693 -19.80 -19.04 -10.87
C GLY A 693 -20.78 -19.41 -11.98
N GLN A 694 -21.65 -18.49 -12.40
CA GLN A 694 -22.67 -18.70 -13.42
C GLN A 694 -22.44 -17.75 -14.61
N LEU A 695 -22.94 -18.14 -15.78
CA LEU A 695 -22.93 -17.26 -16.96
C LEU A 695 -23.82 -16.05 -16.71
N PRO A 696 -23.37 -14.83 -17.11
CA PRO A 696 -24.20 -13.63 -17.02
C PRO A 696 -25.37 -13.71 -18.01
N GLN A 697 -26.44 -12.95 -17.74
CA GLN A 697 -27.58 -12.86 -18.65
C GLN A 697 -27.19 -12.13 -19.95
N PRO A 698 -27.88 -12.42 -21.08
CA PRO A 698 -27.60 -11.75 -22.34
C PRO A 698 -27.73 -10.21 -22.20
N LEU A 699 -26.80 -9.48 -22.80
CA LEU A 699 -26.83 -8.01 -22.77
C LEU A 699 -28.08 -7.45 -23.46
N PRO A 700 -28.83 -6.54 -22.81
CA PRO A 700 -29.89 -5.79 -23.48
C PRO A 700 -29.31 -4.79 -24.48
N ALA A 701 -30.16 -4.29 -25.40
CA ALA A 701 -29.76 -3.37 -26.45
C ALA A 701 -29.47 -1.96 -25.91
N LEU A 702 -28.26 -1.73 -25.37
CA LEU A 702 -27.81 -0.43 -24.84
C LEU A 702 -27.61 0.63 -25.94
N ASP A 703 -27.29 0.19 -27.17
CA ASP A 703 -26.95 1.07 -28.27
C ASP A 703 -28.12 1.98 -28.72
N SER A 704 -29.36 1.50 -28.60
CA SER A 704 -30.54 2.30 -28.94
C SER A 704 -30.74 3.51 -28.02
N TYR A 705 -30.39 3.39 -26.73
CA TYR A 705 -30.43 4.51 -25.81
C TYR A 705 -29.33 5.52 -26.07
N LEU A 706 -28.12 5.03 -26.42
CA LEU A 706 -27.01 5.92 -26.79
C LEU A 706 -27.28 6.69 -28.07
N GLU A 707 -27.80 6.04 -29.12
CA GLU A 707 -28.18 6.71 -30.37
C GLU A 707 -29.21 7.83 -30.14
N ALA A 708 -30.19 7.60 -29.29
CA ALA A 708 -31.17 8.64 -28.94
C ALA A 708 -30.51 9.82 -28.21
N ILE A 709 -29.58 9.58 -27.29
CA ILE A 709 -28.81 10.62 -26.60
C ILE A 709 -27.92 11.38 -27.61
N HIS A 710 -27.22 10.68 -28.53
CA HIS A 710 -26.40 11.30 -29.55
C HIS A 710 -27.19 12.22 -30.47
N ASN A 711 -28.34 11.78 -30.92
CA ASN A 711 -29.23 12.61 -31.77
C ASN A 711 -29.65 13.90 -31.03
N GLN A 712 -29.92 13.83 -29.72
CA GLN A 712 -30.25 15.03 -28.93
C GLN A 712 -29.04 15.97 -28.79
N ILE A 713 -27.82 15.44 -28.60
CA ILE A 713 -26.57 16.22 -28.55
C ILE A 713 -26.32 16.92 -29.87
N GLU A 714 -26.47 16.24 -31.01
CA GLU A 714 -26.27 16.81 -32.35
C GLU A 714 -27.24 17.98 -32.61
N GLN A 715 -28.49 17.84 -32.18
CA GLN A 715 -29.45 18.94 -32.23
C GLN A 715 -29.00 20.15 -31.42
N LEU A 716 -28.47 19.93 -30.18
CA LEU A 716 -27.96 21.00 -29.34
C LEU A 716 -26.73 21.69 -29.99
N HIS A 717 -25.81 20.92 -30.59
CA HIS A 717 -24.63 21.47 -31.27
C HIS A 717 -25.05 22.31 -32.50
N THR A 718 -25.97 21.81 -33.29
CA THR A 718 -26.51 22.54 -34.48
C THR A 718 -27.19 23.85 -34.05
N ALA A 719 -28.01 23.80 -32.99
CA ALA A 719 -28.64 25.00 -32.42
C ALA A 719 -27.58 26.02 -31.95
N ARG A 720 -26.52 25.58 -31.27
CA ARG A 720 -25.46 26.47 -30.80
C ARG A 720 -24.66 27.10 -31.96
N LEU A 721 -24.32 26.33 -32.96
CA LEU A 721 -23.63 26.85 -34.15
C LEU A 721 -24.47 27.92 -34.88
N SER A 722 -25.78 27.73 -34.93
CA SER A 722 -26.70 28.75 -35.52
C SER A 722 -26.74 30.05 -34.68
N GLU A 723 -26.61 29.95 -33.36
CA GLU A 723 -26.50 31.13 -32.47
C GLU A 723 -25.17 31.88 -32.66
N ILE A 724 -24.06 31.14 -32.79
CA ILE A 724 -22.73 31.74 -33.07
C ILE A 724 -22.74 32.46 -34.40
N ALA A 725 -23.33 31.85 -35.43
CA ALA A 725 -23.47 32.49 -36.76
C ALA A 725 -24.28 33.81 -36.74
N LYS A 726 -25.15 33.99 -35.76
CA LYS A 726 -25.92 35.23 -35.51
C LYS A 726 -25.21 36.24 -34.60
N ASN A 727 -23.91 36.08 -34.34
CA ASN A 727 -23.10 36.92 -33.45
C ASN A 727 -23.63 37.07 -32.01
N SER A 728 -24.29 36.07 -31.47
CA SER A 728 -24.78 36.06 -30.07
C SER A 728 -23.69 35.49 -29.14
N ASP A 729 -22.92 36.37 -28.53
CA ASP A 729 -21.91 35.99 -27.48
C ASP A 729 -22.51 35.92 -26.08
N THR A 730 -23.83 35.93 -25.96
CA THR A 730 -24.51 35.85 -24.64
C THR A 730 -24.57 34.44 -24.10
N LEU A 731 -24.62 34.33 -22.80
CA LEU A 731 -24.78 33.06 -22.09
C LEU A 731 -26.20 32.53 -22.30
N THR A 732 -26.40 31.78 -23.38
CA THR A 732 -27.71 31.23 -23.78
C THR A 732 -27.95 29.90 -23.02
N SER A 733 -29.23 29.49 -22.91
CA SER A 733 -29.63 28.17 -22.37
C SER A 733 -29.02 27.04 -23.23
N THR A 734 -28.93 27.23 -24.55
CA THR A 734 -28.28 26.26 -25.42
C THR A 734 -26.82 26.09 -25.16
N LEU A 735 -26.07 27.17 -24.91
CA LEU A 735 -24.65 27.08 -24.53
C LEU A 735 -24.48 26.36 -23.21
N LYS A 736 -25.34 26.60 -22.22
CA LYS A 736 -25.32 25.86 -20.95
C LYS A 736 -25.60 24.38 -21.18
N ALA A 737 -26.65 24.04 -21.92
CA ALA A 737 -27.02 22.67 -22.25
C ALA A 737 -25.85 21.91 -22.95
N VAL A 738 -25.25 22.50 -23.97
CA VAL A 738 -24.09 21.91 -24.67
C VAL A 738 -22.92 21.68 -23.69
N ARG A 739 -22.62 22.67 -22.84
CA ARG A 739 -21.53 22.58 -21.87
C ARG A 739 -21.73 21.45 -20.87
N GLU A 740 -22.97 21.22 -20.46
CA GLU A 740 -23.33 20.23 -19.47
C GLU A 740 -23.49 18.82 -20.06
N GLN A 741 -24.10 18.72 -21.25
CA GLN A 741 -24.55 17.44 -21.79
C GLN A 741 -23.52 16.73 -22.67
N THR A 742 -22.66 17.46 -23.38
CA THR A 742 -21.63 16.83 -24.24
C THR A 742 -20.68 15.91 -23.44
N PRO A 743 -20.14 16.31 -22.28
CA PRO A 743 -19.29 15.42 -21.50
C PRO A 743 -20.05 14.28 -20.82
N LEU A 744 -21.33 14.49 -20.46
CA LEU A 744 -22.17 13.43 -19.92
C LEU A 744 -22.34 12.32 -20.97
N SER A 745 -22.67 12.67 -22.22
CA SER A 745 -22.79 11.71 -23.32
C SER A 745 -21.50 10.95 -23.55
N THR A 746 -20.36 11.63 -23.60
CA THR A 746 -19.04 10.98 -23.82
C THR A 746 -18.71 9.97 -22.71
N GLU A 747 -19.00 10.29 -21.45
CA GLU A 747 -18.74 9.35 -20.36
C GLU A 747 -19.75 8.18 -20.33
N LEU A 748 -21.00 8.41 -20.77
CA LEU A 748 -21.99 7.33 -20.93
C LEU A 748 -21.56 6.32 -22.01
N ASP A 749 -21.01 6.81 -23.14
CA ASP A 749 -20.46 5.94 -24.19
C ASP A 749 -19.35 5.04 -23.66
N ARG A 750 -18.45 5.61 -22.86
CA ARG A 750 -17.36 4.85 -22.22
C ARG A 750 -17.88 3.81 -21.26
N ILE A 751 -18.78 4.21 -20.35
CA ILE A 751 -19.41 3.32 -19.38
C ILE A 751 -20.05 2.13 -20.08
N VAL A 752 -20.81 2.36 -21.15
CA VAL A 752 -21.47 1.30 -21.91
C VAL A 752 -20.45 0.38 -22.59
N ASN A 753 -19.38 0.94 -23.16
CA ASN A 753 -18.31 0.12 -23.76
C ASN A 753 -17.59 -0.72 -22.72
N GLU A 754 -17.27 -0.16 -21.54
CA GLU A 754 -16.63 -0.87 -20.45
C GLU A 754 -17.48 -2.03 -19.94
N ILE A 755 -18.79 -1.80 -19.78
CA ILE A 755 -19.75 -2.84 -19.37
C ILE A 755 -19.84 -3.95 -20.41
N LYS A 756 -19.88 -3.64 -21.72
CA LYS A 756 -19.90 -4.65 -22.78
C LYS A 756 -18.68 -5.57 -22.74
N VAL A 757 -17.50 -4.97 -22.51
CA VAL A 757 -16.26 -5.75 -22.40
C VAL A 757 -16.25 -6.55 -21.11
N MET A 758 -16.66 -5.98 -19.98
CA MET A 758 -16.76 -6.71 -18.72
C MET A 758 -17.69 -7.93 -18.85
N HIS A 759 -18.84 -7.77 -19.49
CA HIS A 759 -19.78 -8.85 -19.75
C HIS A 759 -19.14 -9.98 -20.58
N CYS A 760 -18.51 -9.63 -21.71
CA CYS A 760 -17.84 -10.61 -22.58
C CYS A 760 -16.73 -11.36 -21.84
N VAL A 761 -15.94 -10.67 -21.01
CA VAL A 761 -14.84 -11.27 -20.27
C VAL A 761 -15.35 -12.17 -19.14
N ILE A 762 -16.42 -11.76 -18.43
CA ILE A 762 -17.01 -12.57 -17.36
C ILE A 762 -17.66 -13.83 -17.96
N ALA A 763 -18.35 -13.73 -19.09
CA ALA A 763 -18.87 -14.90 -19.79
C ALA A 763 -17.74 -15.91 -20.12
N ARG A 764 -16.62 -15.43 -20.68
CA ARG A 764 -15.44 -16.26 -20.97
C ARG A 764 -14.80 -16.89 -19.72
N LEU A 765 -14.83 -16.21 -18.57
CA LEU A 765 -14.28 -16.74 -17.31
C LEU A 765 -15.15 -17.84 -16.71
N GLN A 766 -16.42 -17.90 -17.06
CA GLN A 766 -17.38 -18.88 -16.56
C GLN A 766 -17.61 -20.06 -17.53
N GLU A 767 -17.20 -19.93 -18.80
CA GLU A 767 -17.07 -21.05 -19.75
C GLU A 767 -15.86 -21.93 -19.39
#